data_c14711f295eccc5e684648c9973222d6
#
_entry.id   c14711f295eccc5e684648c9973222d6
#
_cell.length_a   1.000
_cell.length_b   1.000
_cell.length_c   1.000
_cell.angle_alpha   90.00
_cell.angle_beta   90.00
_cell.angle_gamma   90.00
#
_symmetry.space_group_name_H-M   'P 1'
#
loop_
_entity.id
_entity.type
_entity.pdbx_description
1 polymer ?
#
loop_
_entity_poly.entity_id
_entity_poly.type
_entity_poly.pdbx_seq_one_letter_code
_entity_poly.pdbx_strand_id
1 'polypeptide(L)'
;MSLADKHIETPRIRPREYIKIRGANEHNLKNIDVDIPRNELVVLTGLSGSGKSSLAFDTIYAEGQRRYMESLSSYARQFLGQMEKPNVEKIEGLSPAISIDQKSTNRNPRSTVGTVTEIYDYFRLLYARVGIPHCPKCGKEIRKQSVDQMVDQVMELPEGTKIQLLAPVVRGKKGEHAKVFERAKKSGYVRVMVDGNMYELSEEIKLDKNIKHNIEIVVDRLVVKPGIERRLTDSIENVLALTEGLFLLDVIGGEQVTFSQSFACPDCGISISEIEPRSFSFNNPFGACPVCFGLGYKMEFDPELMIPDRHLSLNQGAIQVMGWQSSTDKGSFTNALLRALSKAYDFSLDTPFEELPEKIQHMLIYGGFGEVKVHYVGQRGEGTYPVTFEGLIKNVERRYRETGSDTMKQEYESFMRITPCKECGGMRLKKEALAVTVCDKNIYEITAMSIGNLQQFLTDLKLTKQQMLIGGQVLKEIRARVGFLIDVGLNYLSLARATGTLSGGEAQRIRLATQIGSGLVGVCYILDEPSIGLHQRDNDKLLNTLKNLRDLGNSLIVVEHDEDTMLAADHIVDIGPGAGSHGGEVVAQGTAEEIMQIPDSVTGQYLSGILQIPVPDTRKKPTGFLKIIGAAENNLKNVTVDIPLGVMTCVTGVSGSGKSSLVNEILYKHLAKSLNRARTIPGKHKEIRGIDQLDKVINIDQSPIGRTPRSNPATYTGVFDQIRDLFAGTQDARARGYKKGRFSFNVKGGRCEACGGDGIIKIEMHFLPDVYVPCEVCGGKRYNRETLDVKYKGKSIYDVLEMTVEEAVPFFDSIPSVKRKIETLNDVGLSYVKLGQPSTTLSGGEAQRIKLATELSRQSTGKTIYILDEPTTGLHFADVHKLVEILQRLVENGNTVVVIEHNLDVIKCADYIIDMGPEGGDGGGQVVAKGTPEEVAENPDSYTGQYIKKMLEKYKENQEKYRLK
;
A
#
# COMPACT_ATOMS: atom_id res chain seq x y z
N MET A 1 45.33 62.71 -6.48
CA MET A 1 44.46 62.33 -7.63
C MET A 1 44.32 60.86 -7.69
N SER A 2 43.17 60.40 -7.27
CA SER A 2 42.78 58.95 -7.12
C SER A 2 42.39 58.40 -8.51
N LEU A 3 43.03 57.32 -8.91
CA LEU A 3 42.55 56.48 -10.02
C LEU A 3 41.45 55.58 -9.48
N ALA A 4 40.26 55.83 -9.92
CA ALA A 4 39.08 54.99 -9.59
C ALA A 4 39.23 53.63 -10.25
N ASP A 5 39.17 52.58 -9.46
CA ASP A 5 39.03 51.18 -9.89
C ASP A 5 37.71 51.03 -10.68
N LYS A 6 37.85 50.88 -11.98
CA LYS A 6 36.78 50.35 -12.83
C LYS A 6 36.76 48.85 -12.64
N HIS A 7 35.87 48.36 -11.79
CA HIS A 7 35.47 46.94 -11.81
C HIS A 7 34.86 46.64 -13.20
N ILE A 8 35.64 45.97 -14.03
CA ILE A 8 35.12 45.31 -15.23
C ILE A 8 34.30 44.13 -14.72
N GLU A 9 32.99 44.29 -14.63
CA GLU A 9 32.06 43.16 -14.45
C GLU A 9 32.22 42.26 -15.67
N THR A 10 32.91 41.11 -15.48
CA THR A 10 32.81 39.98 -16.41
C THR A 10 31.34 39.65 -16.58
N PRO A 11 30.82 39.60 -17.83
CA PRO A 11 29.42 39.19 -18.03
C PRO A 11 29.25 37.80 -17.46
N ARG A 12 28.59 37.69 -16.30
CA ARG A 12 28.10 36.43 -15.80
C ARG A 12 27.20 35.88 -16.89
N ILE A 13 27.58 34.75 -17.50
CA ILE A 13 26.70 34.00 -18.39
C ILE A 13 25.45 33.73 -17.54
N ARG A 14 24.39 34.52 -17.80
CA ARG A 14 23.09 34.29 -17.12
C ARG A 14 22.64 32.89 -17.48
N PRO A 15 22.33 32.00 -16.52
CA PRO A 15 21.70 30.72 -16.81
C PRO A 15 20.44 31.02 -17.66
N ARG A 16 20.12 30.13 -18.62
CA ARG A 16 18.88 30.28 -19.40
C ARG A 16 17.72 30.43 -18.44
N GLU A 17 16.99 31.53 -18.54
CA GLU A 17 15.92 31.90 -17.57
C GLU A 17 14.65 31.07 -17.78
N TYR A 18 14.50 30.45 -18.96
CA TYR A 18 13.30 29.70 -19.35
C TYR A 18 13.64 28.31 -19.92
N ILE A 19 12.74 27.37 -19.65
CA ILE A 19 12.60 26.11 -20.42
C ILE A 19 11.70 26.48 -21.61
N LYS A 20 12.27 26.51 -22.83
CA LYS A 20 11.55 26.88 -24.04
C LYS A 20 11.14 25.65 -24.80
N ILE A 21 9.84 25.41 -24.90
CA ILE A 21 9.22 24.30 -25.60
C ILE A 21 8.63 24.83 -26.90
N ARG A 22 8.92 24.19 -28.02
CA ARG A 22 8.39 24.56 -29.33
C ARG A 22 7.83 23.33 -30.04
N GLY A 23 6.62 23.47 -30.55
CA GLY A 23 5.98 22.45 -31.33
C GLY A 23 5.66 21.18 -30.56
N ALA A 24 5.20 21.27 -29.31
CA ALA A 24 4.79 20.08 -28.55
C ALA A 24 3.46 19.52 -29.08
N ASN A 25 3.48 18.24 -29.50
CA ASN A 25 2.37 17.58 -30.19
C ASN A 25 2.15 16.13 -29.71
N GLU A 26 2.36 15.88 -28.41
CA GLU A 26 2.06 14.59 -27.80
C GLU A 26 0.56 14.46 -27.51
N HIS A 27 0.00 13.30 -27.79
CA HIS A 27 -1.40 12.96 -27.58
C HIS A 27 -2.38 13.99 -28.17
N ASN A 28 -3.01 14.82 -27.31
CA ASN A 28 -3.97 15.83 -27.70
C ASN A 28 -3.38 17.25 -27.78
N LEU A 29 -2.08 17.44 -27.56
CA LEU A 29 -1.43 18.74 -27.68
C LEU A 29 -1.43 19.19 -29.16
N LYS A 30 -1.76 20.45 -29.40
CA LYS A 30 -1.92 21.03 -30.74
C LYS A 30 -0.71 21.86 -31.19
N ASN A 31 0.47 21.25 -31.23
CA ASN A 31 1.70 21.90 -31.67
C ASN A 31 1.99 23.20 -30.90
N ILE A 32 1.93 23.10 -29.55
CA ILE A 32 2.00 24.28 -28.68
C ILE A 32 3.41 24.74 -28.41
N ASP A 33 3.55 26.07 -28.27
CA ASP A 33 4.75 26.77 -27.83
C ASP A 33 4.54 27.29 -26.39
N VAL A 34 5.47 26.97 -25.48
CA VAL A 34 5.39 27.36 -24.07
C VAL A 34 6.78 27.76 -23.56
N ASP A 35 6.86 28.83 -22.82
CA ASP A 35 8.04 29.29 -22.09
C ASP A 35 7.80 29.14 -20.57
N ILE A 36 8.46 28.18 -19.93
CA ILE A 36 8.34 27.89 -18.50
C ILE A 36 9.54 28.51 -17.76
N PRO A 37 9.33 29.39 -16.78
CA PRO A 37 10.43 29.99 -16.03
C PRO A 37 11.16 28.92 -15.19
N ARG A 38 12.49 29.08 -15.08
CA ARG A 38 13.35 28.17 -14.29
C ARG A 38 13.50 28.67 -12.86
N ASN A 39 13.76 27.72 -11.95
CA ASN A 39 13.95 28.00 -10.52
C ASN A 39 12.72 28.65 -9.87
N GLU A 40 11.57 28.36 -10.39
CA GLU A 40 10.26 28.81 -9.93
C GLU A 40 9.32 27.62 -9.70
N LEU A 41 8.26 27.86 -8.93
CA LEU A 41 7.13 26.95 -8.75
C LEU A 41 6.10 27.23 -9.85
N VAL A 42 6.05 26.38 -10.85
CA VAL A 42 5.15 26.50 -11.99
C VAL A 42 4.01 25.49 -11.87
N VAL A 43 2.78 25.94 -11.95
CA VAL A 43 1.59 25.10 -11.93
C VAL A 43 1.02 24.94 -13.34
N LEU A 44 0.85 23.69 -13.79
CA LEU A 44 0.10 23.36 -14.99
C LEU A 44 -1.33 23.00 -14.58
N THR A 45 -2.30 23.77 -15.03
CA THR A 45 -3.71 23.58 -14.69
C THR A 45 -4.60 23.49 -15.93
N GLY A 46 -5.90 23.29 -15.74
CA GLY A 46 -6.92 23.18 -16.80
C GLY A 46 -7.85 21.99 -16.59
N LEU A 47 -8.84 21.82 -17.43
CA LEU A 47 -9.84 20.76 -17.35
C LEU A 47 -9.23 19.34 -17.35
N SER A 48 -9.94 18.36 -16.76
CA SER A 48 -9.53 16.97 -16.86
C SER A 48 -9.48 16.53 -18.35
N GLY A 49 -8.36 15.91 -18.78
CA GLY A 49 -8.14 15.55 -20.18
C GLY A 49 -7.75 16.69 -21.12
N SER A 50 -7.38 17.87 -20.61
CA SER A 50 -6.96 19.01 -21.45
C SER A 50 -5.55 18.88 -22.04
N GLY A 51 -4.70 17.97 -21.56
CA GLY A 51 -3.33 17.77 -22.06
C GLY A 51 -2.20 18.11 -21.07
N LYS A 52 -2.53 18.46 -19.82
CA LYS A 52 -1.55 18.79 -18.76
C LYS A 52 -0.49 17.72 -18.57
N SER A 53 -0.92 16.49 -18.37
CA SER A 53 -0.02 15.36 -18.16
C SER A 53 0.79 15.04 -19.40
N SER A 54 0.22 15.23 -20.60
CA SER A 54 0.93 15.08 -21.88
C SER A 54 2.08 16.08 -22.01
N LEU A 55 1.88 17.34 -21.56
CA LEU A 55 2.96 18.32 -21.54
C LEU A 55 3.99 18.02 -20.46
N ALA A 56 3.55 17.74 -19.20
CA ALA A 56 4.43 17.55 -18.05
C ALA A 56 5.26 16.27 -18.15
N PHE A 57 4.60 15.12 -18.37
CA PHE A 57 5.23 13.80 -18.27
C PHE A 57 5.65 13.26 -19.64
N ASP A 58 4.75 13.27 -20.62
CA ASP A 58 5.03 12.65 -21.93
C ASP A 58 5.92 13.54 -22.82
N THR A 59 6.02 14.86 -22.53
CA THR A 59 6.88 15.78 -23.26
C THR A 59 8.11 16.19 -22.45
N ILE A 60 7.94 16.94 -21.34
CA ILE A 60 9.05 17.56 -20.58
C ILE A 60 9.87 16.49 -19.87
N TYR A 61 9.22 15.64 -19.08
CA TYR A 61 9.92 14.58 -18.33
C TYR A 61 10.55 13.56 -19.28
N ALA A 62 9.82 13.10 -20.28
CA ALA A 62 10.31 12.12 -21.25
C ALA A 62 11.57 12.60 -21.97
N GLU A 63 11.60 13.86 -22.41
CA GLU A 63 12.78 14.46 -23.05
C GLU A 63 13.93 14.66 -22.07
N GLY A 64 13.65 15.06 -20.82
CA GLY A 64 14.66 15.19 -19.76
C GLY A 64 15.32 13.85 -19.43
N GLN A 65 14.55 12.81 -19.29
CA GLN A 65 15.02 11.44 -19.09
C GLN A 65 15.82 10.92 -20.29
N ARG A 66 15.31 11.12 -21.50
CA ARG A 66 16.00 10.72 -22.75
C ARG A 66 17.40 11.33 -22.82
N ARG A 67 17.53 12.65 -22.59
CA ARG A 67 18.84 13.35 -22.59
C ARG A 67 19.78 12.84 -21.49
N TYR A 68 19.23 12.58 -20.30
CA TYR A 68 20.01 11.99 -19.22
C TYR A 68 20.55 10.60 -19.60
N MET A 69 19.68 9.75 -20.15
CA MET A 69 20.05 8.42 -20.63
C MET A 69 21.09 8.44 -21.75
N GLU A 70 20.99 9.39 -22.69
CA GLU A 70 21.98 9.57 -23.74
C GLU A 70 23.36 9.97 -23.22
N SER A 71 23.42 10.66 -22.08
CA SER A 71 24.67 11.03 -21.42
C SER A 71 25.41 9.86 -20.76
N LEU A 72 24.71 8.73 -20.53
CA LEU A 72 25.28 7.55 -19.90
C LEU A 72 26.14 6.72 -20.88
N SER A 73 27.01 5.86 -20.34
CA SER A 73 27.81 4.95 -21.14
C SER A 73 26.97 4.01 -22.01
N SER A 74 27.50 3.56 -23.15
CA SER A 74 26.82 2.61 -24.04
C SER A 74 26.40 1.32 -23.32
N TYR A 75 27.22 0.88 -22.35
CA TYR A 75 26.89 -0.28 -21.51
C TYR A 75 25.66 -0.03 -20.63
N ALA A 76 25.58 1.10 -19.93
CA ALA A 76 24.42 1.46 -19.12
C ALA A 76 23.14 1.59 -19.94
N ARG A 77 23.23 2.16 -21.16
CA ARG A 77 22.10 2.30 -22.10
C ARG A 77 21.52 0.96 -22.56
N GLN A 78 22.35 -0.09 -22.71
CA GLN A 78 21.88 -1.43 -23.07
C GLN A 78 20.97 -2.05 -22.00
N PHE A 79 21.21 -1.72 -20.71
CA PHE A 79 20.37 -2.22 -19.60
C PHE A 79 19.09 -1.41 -19.38
N LEU A 80 19.11 -0.11 -19.66
CA LEU A 80 18.02 0.80 -19.35
C LEU A 80 17.03 0.97 -20.51
N GLY A 81 17.36 0.44 -21.70
CA GLY A 81 16.55 0.56 -22.89
C GLY A 81 16.68 1.91 -23.60
N GLN A 82 16.22 1.98 -24.86
CA GLN A 82 16.09 3.24 -25.59
C GLN A 82 14.73 3.85 -25.29
N MET A 83 14.68 5.08 -24.85
CA MET A 83 13.45 5.86 -24.74
C MET A 83 13.13 6.50 -26.10
N GLU A 84 11.90 6.42 -26.51
CA GLU A 84 11.44 7.11 -27.72
C GLU A 84 11.53 8.62 -27.53
N LYS A 85 11.86 9.34 -28.60
CA LYS A 85 11.85 10.80 -28.57
C LYS A 85 10.40 11.28 -28.54
N PRO A 86 10.02 12.14 -27.58
CA PRO A 86 8.67 12.71 -27.59
C PRO A 86 8.44 13.54 -28.85
N ASN A 87 7.18 13.65 -29.26
CA ASN A 87 6.76 14.41 -30.43
C ASN A 87 6.79 15.91 -30.13
N VAL A 88 7.97 16.47 -30.18
CA VAL A 88 8.26 17.89 -29.94
C VAL A 88 9.38 18.35 -30.88
N GLU A 89 9.23 19.53 -31.43
CA GLU A 89 10.26 20.06 -32.36
C GLU A 89 11.55 20.35 -31.59
N LYS A 90 11.44 21.12 -30.48
CA LYS A 90 12.60 21.55 -29.70
C LYS A 90 12.27 21.87 -28.25
N ILE A 91 13.15 21.43 -27.33
CA ILE A 91 13.15 21.89 -25.94
C ILE A 91 14.52 22.41 -25.57
N GLU A 92 14.60 23.68 -25.13
CA GLU A 92 15.82 24.32 -24.66
C GLU A 92 15.75 24.60 -23.16
N GLY A 93 16.90 24.69 -22.49
CA GLY A 93 16.99 25.06 -21.07
C GLY A 93 16.58 23.99 -20.08
N LEU A 94 16.25 22.78 -20.53
CA LEU A 94 15.82 21.70 -19.66
C LEU A 94 16.96 21.15 -18.79
N SER A 95 16.74 21.12 -17.49
CA SER A 95 17.62 20.47 -16.49
C SER A 95 17.32 18.96 -16.42
N PRO A 96 18.21 18.16 -15.77
CA PRO A 96 17.85 16.78 -15.44
C PRO A 96 16.49 16.73 -14.73
N ALA A 97 15.57 15.89 -15.22
CA ALA A 97 14.20 15.83 -14.76
C ALA A 97 13.96 14.65 -13.85
N ILE A 98 13.22 14.86 -12.76
CA ILE A 98 12.78 13.82 -11.83
C ILE A 98 11.26 13.87 -11.72
N SER A 99 10.61 12.75 -12.00
CA SER A 99 9.15 12.61 -11.86
C SER A 99 8.76 12.06 -10.50
N ILE A 100 7.73 12.65 -9.91
CA ILE A 100 7.08 12.17 -8.69
C ILE A 100 5.60 11.97 -9.02
N ASP A 101 5.30 10.83 -9.65
CA ASP A 101 3.97 10.46 -10.09
C ASP A 101 3.17 9.72 -9.01
N GLN A 102 1.86 9.58 -9.23
CA GLN A 102 0.94 8.91 -8.32
C GLN A 102 0.84 7.38 -8.59
N LYS A 103 1.16 6.94 -9.81
CA LYS A 103 0.78 5.61 -10.31
C LYS A 103 1.60 4.43 -9.79
N SER A 104 2.79 4.63 -9.24
CA SER A 104 3.69 3.54 -8.87
C SER A 104 3.64 3.20 -7.38
N THR A 105 2.58 2.54 -6.92
CA THR A 105 2.63 1.85 -5.62
C THR A 105 3.44 0.57 -5.78
N ASN A 106 4.56 0.47 -5.07
CA ASN A 106 5.36 -0.75 -5.04
C ASN A 106 4.54 -1.86 -4.35
N ARG A 107 4.13 -2.86 -5.12
CA ARG A 107 3.34 -4.02 -4.63
C ARG A 107 4.19 -5.09 -3.94
N ASN A 108 5.48 -4.85 -3.78
CA ASN A 108 6.34 -5.80 -3.08
C ASN A 108 5.94 -5.88 -1.59
N PRO A 109 5.49 -7.04 -1.08
CA PRO A 109 5.00 -7.17 0.29
C PRO A 109 6.10 -6.99 1.35
N ARG A 110 7.37 -7.00 0.95
CA ARG A 110 8.51 -6.74 1.82
C ARG A 110 8.90 -5.28 1.92
N SER A 111 8.43 -4.43 1.00
CA SER A 111 8.72 -3.00 1.05
C SER A 111 7.93 -2.31 2.15
N THR A 112 8.62 -1.49 2.94
CA THR A 112 8.02 -0.66 4.00
C THR A 112 8.40 0.81 3.79
N VAL A 113 7.71 1.73 4.48
CA VAL A 113 8.08 3.15 4.49
C VAL A 113 9.56 3.31 4.83
N GLY A 114 10.04 2.64 5.88
CA GLY A 114 11.43 2.71 6.32
C GLY A 114 12.44 2.24 5.28
N THR A 115 12.10 1.22 4.47
CA THR A 115 13.02 0.71 3.42
C THR A 115 13.03 1.59 2.19
N VAL A 116 11.90 2.17 1.81
CA VAL A 116 11.81 3.08 0.65
C VAL A 116 12.49 4.41 0.91
N THR A 117 12.42 4.90 2.16
CA THR A 117 13.10 6.14 2.59
C THR A 117 14.57 5.93 2.98
N GLU A 118 15.05 4.69 2.92
CA GLU A 118 16.39 4.27 3.40
C GLU A 118 16.63 4.48 4.90
N ILE A 119 15.68 5.03 5.65
CA ILE A 119 15.81 5.28 7.10
C ILE A 119 16.07 3.97 7.84
N TYR A 120 15.46 2.87 7.39
CA TYR A 120 15.66 1.55 7.98
C TYR A 120 17.12 1.06 7.87
N ASP A 121 17.84 1.40 6.80
CA ASP A 121 19.23 1.03 6.62
C ASP A 121 20.14 1.78 7.60
N TYR A 122 19.84 3.02 7.90
CA TYR A 122 20.53 3.77 8.96
C TYR A 122 20.22 3.19 10.35
N PHE A 123 18.97 2.77 10.63
CA PHE A 123 18.67 2.07 11.88
C PHE A 123 19.40 0.74 12.01
N ARG A 124 19.50 -0.05 10.94
CA ARG A 124 20.30 -1.29 10.95
C ARG A 124 21.75 -1.03 11.30
N LEU A 125 22.35 0.03 10.76
CA LEU A 125 23.70 0.44 11.08
C LEU A 125 23.82 0.91 12.54
N LEU A 126 22.87 1.71 13.02
CA LEU A 126 22.84 2.18 14.39
C LEU A 126 22.80 1.00 15.37
N TYR A 127 21.84 0.08 15.19
CA TYR A 127 21.66 -1.08 16.06
C TYR A 127 22.87 -2.02 16.04
N ALA A 128 23.51 -2.20 14.88
CA ALA A 128 24.70 -3.00 14.77
C ALA A 128 25.93 -2.40 15.48
N ARG A 129 26.00 -1.08 15.67
CA ARG A 129 27.16 -0.36 16.21
C ARG A 129 26.99 0.07 17.67
N VAL A 130 25.79 0.46 18.07
CA VAL A 130 25.48 1.01 19.41
C VAL A 130 24.49 0.16 20.19
N GLY A 131 23.84 -0.80 19.56
CA GLY A 131 22.84 -1.66 20.20
C GLY A 131 23.46 -2.56 21.29
N ILE A 132 22.71 -2.74 22.36
CA ILE A 132 23.06 -3.61 23.48
C ILE A 132 22.30 -4.93 23.29
N PRO A 133 23.00 -6.06 23.11
CA PRO A 133 22.37 -7.35 22.97
C PRO A 133 21.90 -7.90 24.31
N HIS A 134 20.73 -8.52 24.29
CA HIS A 134 20.14 -9.23 25.42
C HIS A 134 19.88 -10.69 25.05
N CYS A 135 19.78 -11.54 26.06
CA CYS A 135 19.42 -12.93 25.85
C CYS A 135 17.93 -13.03 25.42
N PRO A 136 17.59 -13.61 24.25
CA PRO A 136 16.22 -13.72 23.80
C PRO A 136 15.33 -14.61 24.70
N LYS A 137 15.92 -15.35 25.64
CA LYS A 137 15.21 -16.27 26.54
C LYS A 137 15.03 -15.70 27.95
N CYS A 138 16.06 -15.12 28.55
CA CYS A 138 16.03 -14.60 29.93
C CYS A 138 16.10 -13.08 30.03
N GLY A 139 16.35 -12.37 28.94
CA GLY A 139 16.41 -10.88 28.91
C GLY A 139 17.67 -10.27 29.48
N LYS A 140 18.60 -11.03 30.01
CA LYS A 140 19.86 -10.48 30.56
C LYS A 140 20.73 -9.88 29.46
N GLU A 141 21.39 -8.76 29.77
CA GLU A 141 22.37 -8.14 28.88
C GLU A 141 23.55 -9.09 28.63
N ILE A 142 24.00 -9.16 27.38
CA ILE A 142 25.11 -10.00 26.94
C ILE A 142 26.23 -9.07 26.48
N ARG A 143 27.44 -9.24 27.05
CA ARG A 143 28.62 -8.49 26.66
C ARG A 143 29.70 -9.40 26.14
N LYS A 144 30.52 -8.96 25.16
CA LYS A 144 31.78 -9.54 24.80
C LYS A 144 32.80 -9.21 25.89
N GLN A 145 33.58 -10.17 26.33
CA GLN A 145 34.70 -9.95 27.25
C GLN A 145 36.01 -10.20 26.50
N SER A 146 36.99 -9.31 26.64
CA SER A 146 38.33 -9.57 26.18
C SER A 146 39.05 -10.56 27.11
N VAL A 147 40.10 -11.23 26.65
CA VAL A 147 40.89 -12.11 27.50
C VAL A 147 41.44 -11.37 28.69
N ASP A 148 41.92 -10.14 28.50
CA ASP A 148 42.43 -9.30 29.61
C ASP A 148 41.37 -9.04 30.66
N GLN A 149 40.15 -8.71 30.26
CA GLN A 149 39.01 -8.50 31.18
C GLN A 149 38.63 -9.78 31.95
N MET A 150 38.72 -10.96 31.28
CA MET A 150 38.52 -12.25 31.94
C MET A 150 39.61 -12.52 33.00
N VAL A 151 40.89 -12.23 32.66
CA VAL A 151 42.03 -12.35 33.57
C VAL A 151 41.85 -11.45 34.75
N ASP A 152 41.52 -10.16 34.53
CA ASP A 152 41.30 -9.16 35.60
C ASP A 152 40.23 -9.62 36.58
N GLN A 153 39.08 -10.10 36.07
CA GLN A 153 37.96 -10.60 36.89
C GLN A 153 38.35 -11.85 37.70
N VAL A 154 39.17 -12.74 37.13
CA VAL A 154 39.69 -13.93 37.85
C VAL A 154 40.66 -13.51 38.94
N MET A 155 41.49 -12.49 38.68
CA MET A 155 42.44 -11.95 39.63
C MET A 155 41.82 -11.12 40.77
N GLU A 156 40.51 -10.68 40.62
CA GLU A 156 39.76 -10.07 41.69
C GLU A 156 39.34 -11.05 42.78
N LEU A 157 39.43 -12.38 42.53
CA LEU A 157 39.14 -13.39 43.55
C LEU A 157 40.17 -13.34 44.68
N PRO A 158 39.80 -13.72 45.91
CA PRO A 158 40.70 -13.72 47.06
C PRO A 158 41.97 -14.55 46.79
N GLU A 159 43.12 -14.04 47.26
CA GLU A 159 44.38 -14.75 47.12
C GLU A 159 44.31 -16.11 47.85
N GLY A 160 44.83 -17.15 47.21
CA GLY A 160 44.76 -18.52 47.70
C GLY A 160 43.54 -19.31 47.20
N THR A 161 42.60 -18.68 46.45
CA THR A 161 41.47 -19.36 45.89
C THR A 161 41.90 -20.39 44.84
N LYS A 162 41.46 -21.62 44.99
CA LYS A 162 41.72 -22.70 44.05
C LYS A 162 40.71 -22.69 42.91
N ILE A 163 41.21 -22.56 41.70
CA ILE A 163 40.35 -22.44 40.50
C ILE A 163 40.74 -23.54 39.49
N GLN A 164 39.77 -23.93 38.68
CA GLN A 164 40.03 -24.76 37.49
C GLN A 164 39.34 -24.16 36.26
N LEU A 165 40.07 -24.20 35.14
CA LEU A 165 39.61 -23.66 33.87
C LEU A 165 39.03 -24.79 33.02
N LEU A 166 37.78 -24.66 32.67
CA LEU A 166 37.03 -25.69 31.99
C LEU A 166 36.61 -25.24 30.58
N ALA A 167 36.83 -26.14 29.62
CA ALA A 167 36.37 -25.94 28.24
C ALA A 167 35.09 -26.75 27.98
N PRO A 168 33.89 -26.07 27.89
CA PRO A 168 32.62 -26.75 27.66
C PRO A 168 32.47 -27.16 26.20
N VAL A 169 32.90 -28.38 25.86
CA VAL A 169 32.87 -28.91 24.47
C VAL A 169 31.57 -29.59 24.10
N VAL A 170 30.76 -30.03 25.06
CA VAL A 170 29.40 -30.55 24.85
C VAL A 170 28.45 -29.93 25.88
N ARG A 171 27.33 -29.36 25.42
CA ARG A 171 26.34 -28.77 26.31
C ARG A 171 24.95 -29.31 25.96
N GLY A 172 24.34 -30.05 26.86
CA GLY A 172 22.99 -30.56 26.75
C GLY A 172 22.67 -31.38 25.50
N LYS A 173 23.65 -32.11 24.96
CA LYS A 173 23.46 -32.93 23.75
C LYS A 173 23.40 -34.41 24.13
N LYS A 174 22.51 -35.17 23.47
CA LYS A 174 22.42 -36.64 23.60
C LYS A 174 23.55 -37.30 22.81
N GLY A 175 24.08 -38.42 23.31
CA GLY A 175 25.10 -39.22 22.63
C GLY A 175 26.15 -39.77 23.57
N GLU A 176 26.91 -40.77 23.12
CA GLU A 176 28.01 -41.38 23.88
C GLU A 176 29.31 -40.53 23.86
N HIS A 177 29.42 -39.58 22.94
CA HIS A 177 30.50 -38.60 22.78
C HIS A 177 31.94 -39.14 22.79
N ALA A 178 32.15 -40.46 22.45
CA ALA A 178 33.44 -41.13 22.47
C ALA A 178 34.53 -40.40 21.69
N LYS A 179 34.15 -39.80 20.52
CA LYS A 179 35.09 -39.03 19.70
C LYS A 179 35.62 -37.76 20.39
N VAL A 180 34.85 -37.19 21.31
CA VAL A 180 35.22 -35.98 22.07
C VAL A 180 36.32 -36.37 23.07
N PHE A 181 36.16 -37.51 23.77
CA PHE A 181 37.12 -38.00 24.70
C PHE A 181 38.42 -38.43 24.03
N GLU A 182 38.34 -39.11 22.87
CA GLU A 182 39.53 -39.48 22.08
C GLU A 182 40.30 -38.22 21.61
N ARG A 183 39.61 -37.20 21.15
CA ARG A 183 40.20 -35.93 20.70
C ARG A 183 40.88 -35.21 21.85
N ALA A 184 40.22 -35.10 23.00
CA ALA A 184 40.77 -34.49 24.20
C ALA A 184 42.06 -35.26 24.66
N LYS A 185 42.02 -36.59 24.67
CA LYS A 185 43.16 -37.44 25.03
C LYS A 185 44.35 -37.26 24.04
N LYS A 186 44.07 -37.23 22.73
CA LYS A 186 45.09 -36.94 21.69
C LYS A 186 45.71 -35.54 21.81
N SER A 187 44.98 -34.56 22.28
CA SER A 187 45.44 -33.20 22.54
C SER A 187 46.20 -33.05 23.87
N GLY A 188 46.41 -34.14 24.63
CA GLY A 188 47.21 -34.17 25.84
C GLY A 188 46.48 -33.77 27.11
N TYR A 189 45.17 -33.59 27.09
CA TYR A 189 44.39 -33.36 28.31
C TYR A 189 44.25 -34.64 29.13
N VAL A 190 44.20 -34.49 30.46
CA VAL A 190 44.18 -35.63 31.38
C VAL A 190 42.83 -35.85 32.00
N ARG A 191 42.04 -34.77 32.20
CA ARG A 191 40.79 -34.83 32.95
C ARG A 191 39.64 -34.16 32.21
N VAL A 192 38.46 -34.71 32.46
CA VAL A 192 37.20 -34.17 31.93
C VAL A 192 36.15 -34.20 33.04
N MET A 193 35.31 -33.18 33.07
CA MET A 193 34.12 -33.16 33.89
C MET A 193 32.92 -33.55 33.03
N VAL A 194 32.14 -34.49 33.49
CA VAL A 194 30.91 -34.94 32.80
C VAL A 194 29.76 -34.87 33.78
N ASP A 195 28.76 -34.08 33.49
CA ASP A 195 27.58 -33.85 34.30
C ASP A 195 27.93 -33.50 35.77
N GLY A 196 28.98 -32.71 35.98
CA GLY A 196 29.48 -32.26 37.27
C GLY A 196 30.42 -33.28 37.98
N ASN A 197 30.68 -34.43 37.38
CA ASN A 197 31.60 -35.43 37.93
C ASN A 197 32.89 -35.46 37.16
N MET A 198 34.01 -35.57 37.90
CA MET A 198 35.36 -35.60 37.30
C MET A 198 35.76 -37.01 36.94
N TYR A 199 36.26 -37.18 35.73
CA TYR A 199 36.81 -38.43 35.19
C TYR A 199 38.23 -38.22 34.64
N GLU A 200 39.02 -39.29 34.70
CA GLU A 200 40.34 -39.30 34.02
C GLU A 200 40.15 -39.86 32.61
N LEU A 201 40.74 -39.16 31.61
CA LEU A 201 40.70 -39.63 30.21
C LEU A 201 41.51 -40.89 29.92
N SER A 202 42.24 -41.38 30.94
CA SER A 202 42.86 -42.71 30.92
C SER A 202 41.83 -43.86 31.07
N GLU A 203 40.72 -43.57 31.73
CA GLU A 203 39.62 -44.51 31.98
C GLU A 203 38.64 -44.61 30.81
N GLU A 204 37.89 -45.69 30.71
CA GLU A 204 36.86 -45.87 29.72
C GLU A 204 35.54 -45.21 30.21
N ILE A 205 35.21 -44.05 29.65
CA ILE A 205 34.01 -43.26 30.02
C ILE A 205 32.86 -43.69 29.12
N LYS A 206 31.85 -44.39 29.70
CA LYS A 206 30.66 -44.83 28.99
C LYS A 206 29.45 -43.94 29.36
N LEU A 207 28.86 -43.27 28.37
CA LEU A 207 27.71 -42.40 28.56
C LEU A 207 26.45 -43.04 27.91
N ASP A 208 25.25 -42.75 28.46
CA ASP A 208 24.00 -43.18 27.87
C ASP A 208 23.64 -42.31 26.70
N LYS A 209 23.50 -42.89 25.51
CA LYS A 209 23.15 -42.19 24.27
C LYS A 209 21.80 -41.47 24.29
N ASN A 210 20.89 -41.81 25.22
CA ASN A 210 19.55 -41.29 25.29
C ASN A 210 19.42 -40.09 26.25
N ILE A 211 20.45 -39.87 27.08
CA ILE A 211 20.49 -38.77 28.07
C ILE A 211 21.25 -37.57 27.48
N LYS A 212 20.93 -36.38 27.93
CA LYS A 212 21.66 -35.16 27.58
C LYS A 212 22.84 -35.01 28.54
N HIS A 213 24.05 -34.85 27.98
CA HIS A 213 25.27 -34.72 28.74
C HIS A 213 25.89 -33.32 28.55
N ASN A 214 26.57 -32.82 29.61
CA ASN A 214 27.49 -31.70 29.57
C ASN A 214 28.92 -32.28 29.76
N ILE A 215 29.82 -31.87 28.89
CA ILE A 215 31.20 -32.33 28.93
C ILE A 215 32.13 -31.12 28.88
N GLU A 216 32.91 -30.92 29.94
CA GLU A 216 33.91 -29.86 30.04
C GLU A 216 35.29 -30.47 30.17
N ILE A 217 36.25 -30.05 29.33
CA ILE A 217 37.63 -30.45 29.42
C ILE A 217 38.33 -29.57 30.47
N VAL A 218 39.03 -30.18 31.44
CA VAL A 218 39.81 -29.43 32.41
C VAL A 218 41.15 -29.07 31.75
N VAL A 219 41.32 -27.76 31.42
CA VAL A 219 42.50 -27.28 30.73
C VAL A 219 43.64 -26.96 31.69
N ASP A 220 43.33 -26.26 32.79
CA ASP A 220 44.35 -25.94 33.83
C ASP A 220 43.71 -25.85 35.23
N ARG A 221 44.55 -26.02 36.25
CA ARG A 221 44.21 -25.86 37.66
C ARG A 221 45.19 -24.89 38.30
N LEU A 222 44.70 -23.78 38.82
CA LEU A 222 45.53 -22.70 39.36
C LEU A 222 45.11 -22.32 40.77
N VAL A 223 45.99 -21.64 41.44
CA VAL A 223 45.70 -20.97 42.69
C VAL A 223 45.89 -19.48 42.44
N VAL A 224 44.92 -18.67 42.77
CA VAL A 224 44.96 -17.23 42.59
C VAL A 224 46.06 -16.65 43.46
N LYS A 225 47.07 -16.05 42.88
CA LYS A 225 48.15 -15.33 43.54
C LYS A 225 48.80 -14.36 42.57
N PRO A 226 49.43 -13.29 43.03
CA PRO A 226 50.17 -12.38 42.18
C PRO A 226 51.22 -13.13 41.30
N GLY A 227 51.33 -12.76 40.02
CA GLY A 227 52.27 -13.30 39.07
C GLY A 227 51.80 -14.52 38.25
N ILE A 228 50.52 -14.93 38.38
CA ILE A 228 50.00 -16.01 37.55
C ILE A 228 49.34 -15.49 36.24
N GLU A 229 49.25 -14.16 36.05
CA GLU A 229 48.49 -13.54 34.98
C GLU A 229 48.85 -14.09 33.60
N ARG A 230 50.16 -14.24 33.30
CA ARG A 230 50.62 -14.77 32.03
C ARG A 230 50.16 -16.19 31.80
N ARG A 231 50.29 -17.08 32.79
CA ARG A 231 49.88 -18.47 32.70
C ARG A 231 48.35 -18.59 32.59
N LEU A 232 47.61 -17.72 33.32
CA LEU A 232 46.17 -17.62 33.28
C LEU A 232 45.72 -17.20 31.89
N THR A 233 46.33 -16.16 31.30
CA THR A 233 46.05 -15.70 29.92
C THR A 233 46.26 -16.84 28.94
N ASP A 234 47.42 -17.52 28.93
CA ASP A 234 47.70 -18.65 28.03
C ASP A 234 46.67 -19.79 28.19
N SER A 235 46.25 -20.08 29.42
CA SER A 235 45.25 -21.11 29.71
C SER A 235 43.84 -20.72 29.26
N ILE A 236 43.45 -19.45 29.44
CA ILE A 236 42.15 -18.91 28.95
C ILE A 236 42.12 -18.94 27.43
N GLU A 237 43.20 -18.51 26.73
CA GLU A 237 43.26 -18.57 25.27
C GLU A 237 43.14 -19.99 24.75
N ASN A 238 43.74 -20.99 25.40
CA ASN A 238 43.59 -22.39 25.05
C ASN A 238 42.16 -22.87 25.26
N VAL A 239 41.47 -22.49 26.32
CA VAL A 239 40.06 -22.81 26.55
C VAL A 239 39.16 -22.21 25.46
N LEU A 240 39.36 -20.93 25.16
CA LEU A 240 38.56 -20.20 24.15
C LEU A 240 38.74 -20.79 22.74
N ALA A 241 39.99 -21.25 22.41
CA ALA A 241 40.27 -21.92 21.15
C ALA A 241 39.55 -23.28 21.01
N LEU A 242 39.36 -24.02 22.12
CA LEU A 242 38.68 -25.31 22.15
C LEU A 242 37.15 -25.18 22.06
N THR A 243 36.60 -24.05 22.46
CA THR A 243 35.15 -23.86 22.74
C THR A 243 34.48 -22.79 21.89
N GLU A 244 35.17 -22.30 20.86
CA GLU A 244 34.68 -21.21 20.01
C GLU A 244 34.29 -19.94 20.81
N GLY A 245 35.07 -19.64 21.86
CA GLY A 245 34.96 -18.40 22.62
C GLY A 245 34.21 -18.49 23.96
N LEU A 246 34.00 -19.70 24.48
CA LEU A 246 33.41 -19.90 25.82
C LEU A 246 34.44 -20.41 26.81
N PHE A 247 34.40 -19.88 28.06
CA PHE A 247 35.27 -20.27 29.16
C PHE A 247 34.44 -20.40 30.44
N LEU A 248 34.61 -21.54 31.13
CA LEU A 248 34.05 -21.77 32.44
C LEU A 248 35.14 -21.73 33.51
N LEU A 249 34.97 -20.89 34.50
CA LEU A 249 35.77 -20.85 35.70
C LEU A 249 35.03 -21.57 36.82
N ASP A 250 35.58 -22.66 37.30
CA ASP A 250 35.07 -23.39 38.46
C ASP A 250 35.92 -23.06 39.66
N VAL A 251 35.31 -22.40 40.66
CA VAL A 251 35.94 -22.11 41.95
C VAL A 251 35.75 -23.33 42.84
N ILE A 252 36.84 -24.04 43.19
CA ILE A 252 36.74 -25.26 43.97
C ILE A 252 36.15 -24.95 45.35
N GLY A 253 34.90 -25.39 45.59
CA GLY A 253 34.13 -25.12 46.81
C GLY A 253 33.31 -23.84 46.77
N GLY A 254 33.20 -23.19 45.60
CA GLY A 254 32.43 -22.02 45.33
C GLY A 254 31.50 -22.15 44.11
N GLU A 255 31.14 -21.02 43.52
CA GLU A 255 30.30 -20.97 42.33
C GLU A 255 31.11 -21.12 41.04
N GLN A 256 30.45 -21.66 40.02
CA GLN A 256 30.99 -21.72 38.66
C GLN A 256 30.61 -20.45 37.90
N VAL A 257 31.58 -19.76 37.31
CA VAL A 257 31.39 -18.53 36.52
C VAL A 257 31.67 -18.79 35.04
N THR A 258 30.75 -18.35 34.18
CA THR A 258 30.90 -18.44 32.73
C THR A 258 31.37 -17.13 32.12
N PHE A 259 32.42 -17.17 31.34
CA PHE A 259 32.97 -16.08 30.54
C PHE A 259 32.73 -16.34 29.07
N SER A 260 32.58 -15.28 28.26
CA SER A 260 32.41 -15.43 26.83
C SER A 260 33.15 -14.34 26.04
N GLN A 261 33.95 -14.78 25.07
CA GLN A 261 34.54 -13.89 24.07
C GLN A 261 33.56 -13.56 22.94
N SER A 262 32.53 -14.40 22.74
CA SER A 262 31.39 -14.16 21.84
C SER A 262 30.17 -13.68 22.63
N PHE A 263 29.15 -13.14 21.96
CA PHE A 263 27.88 -12.76 22.58
C PHE A 263 27.09 -14.02 23.00
N ALA A 264 27.39 -14.57 24.18
CA ALA A 264 26.70 -15.73 24.72
C ALA A 264 26.10 -15.44 26.09
N CYS A 265 24.88 -15.97 26.33
CA CYS A 265 24.24 -15.87 27.64
C CYS A 265 24.84 -16.96 28.58
N PRO A 266 25.40 -16.57 29.72
CA PRO A 266 25.98 -17.54 30.66
C PRO A 266 24.94 -18.51 31.22
N ASP A 267 23.70 -18.05 31.48
CA ASP A 267 22.67 -18.87 32.12
C ASP A 267 21.95 -19.80 31.13
N CYS A 268 21.65 -19.28 29.95
CA CYS A 268 20.84 -20.00 28.96
C CYS A 268 21.64 -20.78 27.94
N GLY A 269 22.95 -20.54 27.84
CA GLY A 269 23.83 -21.17 26.87
C GLY A 269 23.55 -20.78 25.40
N ILE A 270 22.75 -19.73 25.17
CA ILE A 270 22.44 -19.24 23.83
C ILE A 270 23.58 -18.31 23.39
N SER A 271 24.19 -18.63 22.25
CA SER A 271 25.17 -17.78 21.59
C SER A 271 24.48 -16.97 20.50
N ILE A 272 24.68 -15.65 20.50
CA ILE A 272 24.26 -14.77 19.42
C ILE A 272 25.44 -14.63 18.47
N SER A 273 25.22 -14.88 17.19
CA SER A 273 26.21 -14.64 16.15
C SER A 273 26.59 -13.15 16.11
N GLU A 274 27.70 -12.83 15.48
CA GLU A 274 28.18 -11.45 15.36
C GLU A 274 27.08 -10.51 14.87
N ILE A 275 26.90 -9.39 15.58
CA ILE A 275 25.86 -8.42 15.32
C ILE A 275 26.33 -7.50 14.20
N GLU A 276 25.80 -7.74 13.00
CA GLU A 276 26.08 -6.98 11.79
C GLU A 276 24.79 -6.31 11.26
N PRO A 277 24.89 -5.28 10.41
CA PRO A 277 23.69 -4.66 9.82
C PRO A 277 22.78 -5.65 9.08
N ARG A 278 23.33 -6.74 8.50
CA ARG A 278 22.54 -7.80 7.86
C ARG A 278 21.67 -8.60 8.84
N SER A 279 22.05 -8.66 10.12
CA SER A 279 21.29 -9.35 11.17
C SER A 279 19.93 -8.67 11.46
N PHE A 280 19.80 -7.40 11.11
CA PHE A 280 18.57 -6.61 11.25
C PHE A 280 17.79 -6.48 9.93
N SER A 281 18.20 -7.18 8.87
CA SER A 281 17.49 -7.14 7.59
C SER A 281 16.44 -8.25 7.51
N PHE A 282 15.19 -7.88 7.40
CA PHE A 282 14.10 -8.86 7.14
C PHE A 282 14.06 -9.33 5.68
N ASN A 283 14.83 -8.71 4.77
CA ASN A 283 15.01 -9.15 3.38
C ASN A 283 16.17 -10.12 3.21
N ASN A 284 16.93 -10.38 4.28
CA ASN A 284 18.09 -11.26 4.26
C ASN A 284 17.82 -12.48 5.17
N PRO A 285 18.12 -13.72 4.75
CA PRO A 285 17.94 -14.92 5.56
C PRO A 285 18.66 -14.90 6.93
N PHE A 286 19.72 -14.09 7.07
CA PHE A 286 20.43 -13.94 8.35
C PHE A 286 19.56 -13.28 9.43
N GLY A 287 18.77 -12.26 9.07
CA GLY A 287 17.93 -11.51 10.01
C GLY A 287 16.45 -11.87 9.97
N ALA A 288 15.97 -12.39 8.84
CA ALA A 288 14.55 -12.67 8.63
C ALA A 288 14.03 -13.81 9.54
N CYS A 289 12.83 -13.67 10.04
CA CYS A 289 12.12 -14.76 10.73
C CYS A 289 12.05 -16.00 9.82
N PRO A 290 12.47 -17.20 10.29
CA PRO A 290 12.54 -18.41 9.45
C PRO A 290 11.19 -18.96 9.05
N VAL A 291 10.10 -18.55 9.73
CA VAL A 291 8.74 -19.04 9.49
C VAL A 291 7.98 -18.20 8.46
N CYS A 292 8.12 -16.88 8.49
CA CYS A 292 7.48 -15.96 7.54
C CYS A 292 8.44 -15.35 6.51
N PHE A 293 9.72 -15.72 6.57
CA PHE A 293 10.76 -15.23 5.65
C PHE A 293 10.79 -13.69 5.54
N GLY A 294 10.56 -12.99 6.66
CA GLY A 294 10.60 -11.55 6.75
C GLY A 294 9.31 -10.83 6.34
N LEU A 295 8.24 -11.54 6.01
CA LEU A 295 6.95 -10.93 5.68
C LEU A 295 6.23 -10.37 6.92
N GLY A 296 6.42 -10.99 8.10
CA GLY A 296 5.73 -10.63 9.34
C GLY A 296 4.32 -11.21 9.45
N TYR A 297 3.79 -11.76 8.38
CA TYR A 297 2.44 -12.33 8.35
C TYR A 297 2.40 -13.60 7.51
N LYS A 298 1.31 -14.32 7.62
CA LYS A 298 0.94 -15.46 6.77
C LYS A 298 -0.45 -15.22 6.19
N MET A 299 -0.66 -15.69 4.98
CA MET A 299 -2.00 -15.83 4.41
C MET A 299 -2.52 -17.22 4.76
N GLU A 300 -3.56 -17.30 5.55
CA GLU A 300 -4.19 -18.54 5.99
C GLU A 300 -5.67 -18.54 5.59
N PHE A 301 -6.19 -19.69 5.17
CA PHE A 301 -7.62 -19.81 4.88
C PHE A 301 -8.45 -19.57 6.14
N ASP A 302 -9.45 -18.70 6.05
CA ASP A 302 -10.28 -18.31 7.17
C ASP A 302 -11.63 -19.03 7.12
N PRO A 303 -11.97 -19.83 8.15
CA PRO A 303 -13.27 -20.50 8.23
C PRO A 303 -14.47 -19.54 8.14
N GLU A 304 -14.35 -18.31 8.64
CA GLU A 304 -15.44 -17.32 8.60
C GLU A 304 -15.72 -16.81 7.19
N LEU A 305 -14.70 -16.75 6.34
CA LEU A 305 -14.86 -16.41 4.92
C LEU A 305 -15.39 -17.58 4.11
N MET A 306 -15.05 -18.81 4.52
CA MET A 306 -15.49 -20.04 3.86
C MET A 306 -16.93 -20.42 4.22
N ILE A 307 -17.38 -20.06 5.44
CA ILE A 307 -18.72 -20.31 5.98
C ILE A 307 -19.25 -18.96 6.52
N PRO A 308 -19.63 -18.02 5.62
CA PRO A 308 -19.95 -16.65 6.00
C PRO A 308 -21.28 -16.51 6.74
N ASP A 309 -22.22 -17.43 6.52
CA ASP A 309 -23.52 -17.48 7.18
C ASP A 309 -23.67 -18.82 7.90
N ARG A 310 -23.49 -18.82 9.22
CA ARG A 310 -23.56 -20.01 10.06
C ARG A 310 -25.01 -20.41 10.43
N HIS A 311 -25.99 -19.53 10.17
CA HIS A 311 -27.41 -19.87 10.33
C HIS A 311 -27.91 -20.80 9.21
N LEU A 312 -27.19 -20.88 8.09
CA LEU A 312 -27.47 -21.83 7.03
C LEU A 312 -27.01 -23.24 7.39
N SER A 313 -27.79 -24.25 6.96
CA SER A 313 -27.36 -25.63 7.01
C SER A 313 -26.45 -26.00 5.84
N LEU A 314 -25.76 -27.14 5.92
CA LEU A 314 -24.93 -27.66 4.85
C LEU A 314 -25.72 -27.87 3.54
N ASN A 315 -26.98 -28.32 3.65
CA ASN A 315 -27.90 -28.50 2.51
C ASN A 315 -28.40 -27.16 1.96
N GLN A 316 -28.39 -26.07 2.74
CA GLN A 316 -28.74 -24.74 2.33
C GLN A 316 -27.55 -23.95 1.76
N GLY A 317 -26.35 -24.54 1.78
CA GLY A 317 -25.14 -23.93 1.22
C GLY A 317 -24.33 -23.09 2.20
N ALA A 318 -24.22 -23.49 3.45
CA ALA A 318 -23.36 -22.83 4.44
C ALA A 318 -21.91 -22.70 3.94
N ILE A 319 -21.39 -23.72 3.23
CA ILE A 319 -20.05 -23.70 2.64
C ILE A 319 -20.09 -23.03 1.27
N GLN A 320 -19.43 -21.87 1.15
CA GLN A 320 -19.43 -21.06 -0.08
C GLN A 320 -18.13 -21.10 -0.89
N VAL A 321 -17.24 -22.01 -0.59
CA VAL A 321 -15.96 -22.14 -1.27
C VAL A 321 -16.15 -22.78 -2.65
N MET A 322 -15.39 -22.33 -3.64
CA MET A 322 -15.40 -22.89 -4.98
C MET A 322 -15.08 -24.40 -4.96
N GLY A 323 -15.90 -25.19 -5.67
CA GLY A 323 -15.85 -26.65 -5.66
C GLY A 323 -16.65 -27.31 -4.52
N TRP A 324 -17.21 -26.51 -3.59
CA TRP A 324 -18.14 -26.94 -2.56
C TRP A 324 -19.56 -26.41 -2.74
N GLN A 325 -19.77 -25.52 -3.71
CA GLN A 325 -21.09 -24.97 -4.07
C GLN A 325 -22.11 -26.04 -4.46
N SER A 326 -21.62 -27.15 -5.00
CA SER A 326 -22.44 -28.33 -5.33
C SER A 326 -22.84 -29.15 -4.09
N SER A 327 -22.48 -28.73 -2.88
CA SER A 327 -22.93 -29.37 -1.63
C SER A 327 -24.46 -29.40 -1.49
N THR A 328 -25.15 -28.41 -2.06
CA THR A 328 -26.63 -28.32 -2.10
C THR A 328 -27.25 -29.23 -3.16
N ASP A 329 -26.50 -29.68 -4.15
CA ASP A 329 -26.99 -30.59 -5.19
C ASP A 329 -26.88 -32.05 -4.73
N LYS A 330 -28.01 -32.67 -4.51
CA LYS A 330 -28.14 -34.06 -4.05
C LYS A 330 -27.49 -35.07 -5.01
N GLY A 331 -27.26 -34.73 -6.25
CA GLY A 331 -26.57 -35.56 -7.27
C GLY A 331 -25.05 -35.37 -7.29
N SER A 332 -24.49 -34.47 -6.50
CA SER A 332 -23.06 -34.19 -6.50
C SER A 332 -22.27 -35.15 -5.61
N PHE A 333 -20.99 -35.39 -5.97
CA PHE A 333 -20.06 -36.16 -5.12
C PHE A 333 -19.83 -35.49 -3.76
N THR A 334 -19.80 -34.17 -3.71
CA THR A 334 -19.64 -33.39 -2.46
C THR A 334 -20.80 -33.60 -1.52
N ASN A 335 -22.04 -33.62 -2.02
CA ASN A 335 -23.21 -33.92 -1.20
C ASN A 335 -23.23 -35.39 -0.76
N ALA A 336 -22.82 -36.33 -1.62
CA ALA A 336 -22.68 -37.73 -1.27
C ALA A 336 -21.65 -37.96 -0.16
N LEU A 337 -20.52 -37.23 -0.19
CA LEU A 337 -19.51 -37.25 0.88
C LEU A 337 -20.10 -36.73 2.21
N LEU A 338 -20.75 -35.59 2.18
CA LEU A 338 -21.36 -35.01 3.38
C LEU A 338 -22.43 -35.94 3.99
N ARG A 339 -23.24 -36.58 3.15
CA ARG A 339 -24.22 -37.60 3.63
C ARG A 339 -23.53 -38.81 4.26
N ALA A 340 -22.41 -39.27 3.69
CA ALA A 340 -21.65 -40.38 4.28
C ALA A 340 -21.06 -40.00 5.65
N LEU A 341 -20.55 -38.79 5.79
CA LEU A 341 -20.04 -38.25 7.06
C LEU A 341 -21.16 -38.06 8.07
N SER A 342 -22.29 -37.47 7.65
CA SER A 342 -23.48 -37.31 8.47
C SER A 342 -23.95 -38.64 9.07
N LYS A 343 -24.02 -39.71 8.26
CA LYS A 343 -24.44 -41.06 8.70
C LYS A 343 -23.41 -41.71 9.64
N ALA A 344 -22.11 -41.51 9.40
CA ALA A 344 -21.03 -42.11 10.16
C ALA A 344 -20.83 -41.47 11.54
N TYR A 345 -21.14 -40.18 11.67
CA TYR A 345 -20.89 -39.38 12.87
C TYR A 345 -22.17 -38.81 13.51
N ASP A 346 -23.34 -39.27 13.07
CA ASP A 346 -24.66 -38.98 13.63
C ASP A 346 -24.97 -37.47 13.78
N PHE A 347 -24.93 -36.73 12.65
CA PHE A 347 -25.36 -35.34 12.59
C PHE A 347 -26.24 -35.11 11.36
N SER A 348 -27.14 -34.10 11.41
CA SER A 348 -28.00 -33.76 10.29
C SER A 348 -27.39 -32.66 9.41
N LEU A 349 -27.53 -32.85 8.09
CA LEU A 349 -27.11 -31.82 7.08
C LEU A 349 -28.09 -30.66 7.01
N ASP A 350 -29.29 -30.77 7.60
CA ASP A 350 -30.34 -29.72 7.62
C ASP A 350 -30.27 -28.87 8.90
N THR A 351 -29.42 -29.22 9.86
CA THR A 351 -29.15 -28.41 11.05
C THR A 351 -28.28 -27.18 10.67
N PRO A 352 -28.62 -25.96 11.13
CA PRO A 352 -27.77 -24.79 11.00
C PRO A 352 -26.35 -25.07 11.45
N PHE A 353 -25.34 -24.57 10.73
CA PHE A 353 -23.94 -24.88 11.00
C PHE A 353 -23.53 -24.53 12.43
N GLU A 354 -24.05 -23.42 12.97
CA GLU A 354 -23.77 -23.00 14.36
C GLU A 354 -24.37 -23.91 15.44
N GLU A 355 -25.46 -24.62 15.14
CA GLU A 355 -26.13 -25.55 16.05
C GLU A 355 -25.53 -26.96 16.00
N LEU A 356 -24.65 -27.26 15.04
CA LEU A 356 -23.92 -28.53 15.01
C LEU A 356 -23.00 -28.63 16.23
N PRO A 357 -22.79 -29.87 16.79
CA PRO A 357 -21.83 -30.06 17.87
C PRO A 357 -20.44 -29.46 17.52
N GLU A 358 -19.81 -28.77 18.45
CA GLU A 358 -18.50 -28.14 18.23
C GLU A 358 -17.44 -29.08 17.64
N LYS A 359 -17.45 -30.33 18.09
CA LYS A 359 -16.59 -31.40 17.56
C LYS A 359 -16.82 -31.60 16.06
N ILE A 360 -18.05 -31.62 15.60
CA ILE A 360 -18.41 -31.80 14.19
C ILE A 360 -18.02 -30.58 13.39
N GLN A 361 -18.29 -29.35 13.90
CA GLN A 361 -17.85 -28.13 13.26
C GLN A 361 -16.32 -28.12 13.07
N HIS A 362 -15.57 -28.46 14.12
CA HIS A 362 -14.11 -28.52 14.06
C HIS A 362 -13.62 -29.57 13.05
N MET A 363 -14.23 -30.77 13.05
CA MET A 363 -13.85 -31.85 12.13
C MET A 363 -14.18 -31.51 10.67
N LEU A 364 -15.26 -30.79 10.38
CA LEU A 364 -15.62 -30.31 9.05
C LEU A 364 -14.60 -29.26 8.54
N ILE A 365 -14.14 -28.38 9.41
CA ILE A 365 -13.20 -27.32 9.06
C ILE A 365 -11.76 -27.88 8.93
N TYR A 366 -11.28 -28.61 9.95
CA TYR A 366 -9.86 -29.00 10.09
C TYR A 366 -9.56 -30.44 9.75
N GLY A 367 -10.59 -31.28 9.60
CA GLY A 367 -10.44 -32.72 9.41
C GLY A 367 -10.41 -33.51 10.72
N GLY A 368 -10.09 -34.79 10.62
CA GLY A 368 -10.08 -35.71 11.75
C GLY A 368 -11.19 -36.75 11.67
N PHE A 369 -11.94 -36.78 10.58
CA PHE A 369 -12.84 -37.90 10.25
C PHE A 369 -12.02 -39.14 9.85
N GLY A 370 -12.49 -40.30 10.25
CA GLY A 370 -11.98 -41.57 9.74
C GLY A 370 -12.40 -41.83 8.29
N GLU A 371 -11.95 -42.96 7.75
CA GLU A 371 -12.37 -43.40 6.42
C GLU A 371 -13.86 -43.69 6.39
N VAL A 372 -14.58 -43.11 5.45
CA VAL A 372 -15.99 -43.34 5.20
C VAL A 372 -16.24 -43.88 3.79
N LYS A 373 -17.23 -44.77 3.66
CA LYS A 373 -17.62 -45.30 2.33
C LYS A 373 -18.64 -44.37 1.70
N VAL A 374 -18.25 -43.67 0.64
CA VAL A 374 -19.10 -42.75 -0.12
C VAL A 374 -19.74 -43.51 -1.28
N HIS A 375 -21.04 -43.63 -1.26
CA HIS A 375 -21.80 -44.16 -2.37
C HIS A 375 -22.25 -43.04 -3.28
N TYR A 376 -21.81 -43.09 -4.54
CA TYR A 376 -22.03 -42.03 -5.52
C TYR A 376 -22.54 -42.59 -6.84
N VAL A 377 -23.61 -42.00 -7.37
CA VAL A 377 -24.18 -42.28 -8.67
C VAL A 377 -23.89 -41.11 -9.59
N GLY A 378 -22.96 -41.28 -10.53
CA GLY A 378 -22.54 -40.26 -11.48
C GLY A 378 -22.89 -40.57 -12.93
N GLN A 379 -22.61 -39.66 -13.83
CA GLN A 379 -22.87 -39.84 -15.30
C GLN A 379 -22.17 -41.07 -15.91
N ARG A 380 -21.10 -41.59 -15.30
CA ARG A 380 -20.27 -42.70 -15.77
C ARG A 380 -20.54 -44.03 -15.03
N GLY A 381 -21.55 -44.05 -14.19
CA GLY A 381 -21.93 -45.25 -13.39
C GLY A 381 -22.04 -45.00 -11.89
N GLU A 382 -22.38 -46.06 -11.15
CA GLU A 382 -22.53 -46.08 -9.70
C GLU A 382 -21.33 -46.78 -9.06
N GLY A 383 -20.83 -46.24 -7.95
CA GLY A 383 -19.70 -46.85 -7.24
C GLY A 383 -19.63 -46.44 -5.77
N THR A 384 -18.92 -47.25 -5.00
CA THR A 384 -18.67 -46.99 -3.58
C THR A 384 -17.17 -46.80 -3.38
N TYR A 385 -16.77 -45.64 -2.88
CA TYR A 385 -15.38 -45.23 -2.74
C TYR A 385 -15.04 -45.01 -1.27
N PRO A 386 -13.93 -45.59 -0.77
CA PRO A 386 -13.42 -45.25 0.55
C PRO A 386 -12.79 -43.85 0.46
N VAL A 387 -13.20 -42.93 1.32
CA VAL A 387 -12.72 -41.54 1.35
C VAL A 387 -12.41 -41.11 2.79
N THR A 388 -11.23 -40.57 3.00
CA THR A 388 -10.89 -39.88 4.24
C THR A 388 -11.02 -38.38 4.02
N PHE A 389 -11.93 -37.72 4.70
CA PHE A 389 -12.11 -36.27 4.56
C PHE A 389 -11.04 -35.52 5.35
N GLU A 390 -10.17 -34.86 4.64
CA GLU A 390 -9.02 -34.09 5.18
C GLU A 390 -9.40 -32.78 5.88
N GLY A 391 -10.67 -32.38 5.83
CA GLY A 391 -11.16 -31.10 6.30
C GLY A 391 -11.20 -30.03 5.21
N LEU A 392 -12.08 -29.05 5.38
CA LEU A 392 -12.34 -28.01 4.37
C LEU A 392 -11.07 -27.21 4.07
N ILE A 393 -10.33 -26.75 5.10
CA ILE A 393 -9.11 -25.94 4.93
C ILE A 393 -8.05 -26.69 4.12
N LYS A 394 -7.70 -27.92 4.52
CA LYS A 394 -6.67 -28.70 3.82
C LYS A 394 -7.07 -29.02 2.38
N ASN A 395 -8.35 -29.33 2.17
CA ASN A 395 -8.88 -29.58 0.82
C ASN A 395 -8.74 -28.37 -0.09
N VAL A 396 -9.07 -27.17 0.41
CA VAL A 396 -8.95 -25.93 -0.35
C VAL A 396 -7.49 -25.54 -0.56
N GLU A 397 -6.62 -25.71 0.45
CA GLU A 397 -5.17 -25.49 0.31
C GLU A 397 -4.56 -26.37 -0.79
N ARG A 398 -4.93 -27.65 -0.82
CA ARG A 398 -4.46 -28.57 -1.86
C ARG A 398 -4.91 -28.10 -3.24
N ARG A 399 -6.20 -27.78 -3.41
CA ARG A 399 -6.74 -27.25 -4.68
C ARG A 399 -6.08 -25.97 -5.11
N TYR A 400 -5.78 -25.04 -4.19
CA TYR A 400 -5.06 -23.81 -4.45
C TYR A 400 -3.65 -24.06 -4.99
N ARG A 401 -2.94 -25.06 -4.43
CA ARG A 401 -1.59 -25.44 -4.89
C ARG A 401 -1.60 -26.15 -6.24
N GLU A 402 -2.61 -26.97 -6.50
CA GLU A 402 -2.70 -27.80 -7.72
C GLU A 402 -3.27 -27.04 -8.93
N THR A 403 -4.00 -25.96 -8.72
CA THR A 403 -4.59 -25.20 -9.83
C THR A 403 -3.55 -24.43 -10.63
N GLY A 404 -3.56 -24.60 -11.97
CA GLY A 404 -2.77 -23.81 -12.91
C GLY A 404 -3.46 -22.53 -13.38
N SER A 405 -4.70 -22.26 -12.95
CA SER A 405 -5.48 -21.10 -13.38
C SER A 405 -5.33 -19.94 -12.41
N ASP A 406 -4.86 -18.79 -12.89
CA ASP A 406 -4.69 -17.58 -12.08
C ASP A 406 -6.04 -17.05 -11.57
N THR A 407 -7.11 -17.16 -12.36
CA THR A 407 -8.47 -16.79 -11.94
C THR A 407 -8.93 -17.63 -10.75
N MET A 408 -8.68 -18.95 -10.80
CA MET A 408 -8.99 -19.86 -9.69
C MET A 408 -8.16 -19.57 -8.44
N LYS A 409 -6.87 -19.25 -8.60
CA LYS A 409 -6.02 -18.84 -7.48
C LYS A 409 -6.56 -17.60 -6.81
N GLN A 410 -6.92 -16.57 -7.57
CA GLN A 410 -7.50 -15.33 -7.04
C GLN A 410 -8.83 -15.56 -6.30
N GLU A 411 -9.67 -16.47 -6.80
CA GLU A 411 -10.90 -16.84 -6.12
C GLU A 411 -10.61 -17.52 -4.78
N TYR A 412 -9.65 -18.46 -4.72
CA TYR A 412 -9.24 -19.07 -3.46
C TYR A 412 -8.61 -18.07 -2.50
N GLU A 413 -7.81 -17.13 -2.98
CA GLU A 413 -7.21 -16.06 -2.18
C GLU A 413 -8.25 -15.17 -1.50
N SER A 414 -9.45 -15.04 -2.09
CA SER A 414 -10.57 -14.30 -1.47
C SER A 414 -11.07 -14.92 -0.16
N PHE A 415 -10.73 -16.19 0.10
CA PHE A 415 -11.03 -16.91 1.37
C PHE A 415 -9.87 -16.90 2.36
N MET A 416 -8.78 -16.19 2.06
CA MET A 416 -7.63 -16.07 2.95
C MET A 416 -7.69 -14.79 3.76
N ARG A 417 -7.20 -14.88 4.99
CA ARG A 417 -6.94 -13.74 5.88
C ARG A 417 -5.44 -13.59 6.10
N ILE A 418 -4.99 -12.37 6.18
CA ILE A 418 -3.64 -12.03 6.61
C ILE A 418 -3.60 -12.08 8.13
N THR A 419 -2.81 -13.02 8.69
CA THR A 419 -2.62 -13.17 10.14
C THR A 419 -1.18 -12.88 10.51
N PRO A 420 -0.90 -12.21 11.66
CA PRO A 420 0.46 -12.03 12.13
C PRO A 420 1.18 -13.36 12.28
N CYS A 421 2.44 -13.44 11.90
CA CYS A 421 3.25 -14.66 12.04
C CYS A 421 3.37 -15.03 13.53
N LYS A 422 2.96 -16.22 13.91
CA LYS A 422 2.97 -16.69 15.30
C LYS A 422 4.37 -16.74 15.91
N GLU A 423 5.41 -16.99 15.13
CA GLU A 423 6.80 -17.08 15.61
C GLU A 423 7.40 -15.72 15.96
N CYS A 424 7.26 -14.71 15.07
CA CYS A 424 7.80 -13.37 15.30
C CYS A 424 6.76 -12.35 15.76
N GLY A 425 5.50 -12.73 15.97
CA GLY A 425 4.44 -11.80 16.39
C GLY A 425 4.20 -10.63 15.42
N GLY A 426 4.53 -10.79 14.14
CA GLY A 426 4.46 -9.71 13.14
C GLY A 426 5.75 -8.90 12.97
N MET A 427 6.77 -9.10 13.81
CA MET A 427 7.99 -8.28 13.87
C MET A 427 9.02 -8.58 12.76
N ARG A 428 8.78 -9.55 11.88
CA ARG A 428 9.56 -9.87 10.67
C ARG A 428 10.97 -10.46 10.92
N LEU A 429 11.59 -10.20 12.06
CA LEU A 429 12.98 -10.55 12.39
C LEU A 429 13.08 -11.79 13.30
N LYS A 430 14.27 -12.36 13.37
CA LYS A 430 14.62 -13.41 14.35
C LYS A 430 14.62 -12.85 15.77
N LYS A 431 14.39 -13.72 16.75
CA LYS A 431 14.38 -13.37 18.18
C LYS A 431 15.70 -12.78 18.67
N GLU A 432 16.81 -13.26 18.13
CA GLU A 432 18.17 -12.78 18.45
C GLU A 432 18.38 -11.33 17.99
N ALA A 433 17.88 -10.96 16.81
CA ALA A 433 17.93 -9.59 16.31
C ALA A 433 17.00 -8.65 17.10
N LEU A 434 15.82 -9.14 17.49
CA LEU A 434 14.87 -8.39 18.32
C LEU A 434 15.32 -8.21 19.76
N ALA A 435 16.25 -9.06 20.23
CA ALA A 435 16.85 -8.96 21.56
C ALA A 435 17.95 -7.90 21.66
N VAL A 436 18.30 -7.20 20.57
CA VAL A 436 19.22 -6.07 20.58
C VAL A 436 18.44 -4.78 20.75
N THR A 437 18.78 -3.95 21.74
CA THR A 437 18.07 -2.72 22.06
C THR A 437 18.96 -1.48 22.02
N VAL A 438 18.34 -0.35 21.73
CA VAL A 438 18.90 1.01 21.91
C VAL A 438 17.94 1.78 22.80
N CYS A 439 18.41 2.23 23.98
CA CYS A 439 17.55 2.81 25.01
C CYS A 439 16.26 1.97 25.26
N ASP A 440 16.46 0.69 25.55
CA ASP A 440 15.43 -0.31 25.90
C ASP A 440 14.39 -0.58 24.82
N LYS A 441 14.61 -0.13 23.57
CA LYS A 441 13.74 -0.36 22.44
C LYS A 441 14.45 -1.19 21.37
N ASN A 442 13.79 -2.24 20.86
CA ASN A 442 14.28 -2.98 19.70
C ASN A 442 13.96 -2.25 18.39
N ILE A 443 14.59 -2.67 17.29
CA ILE A 443 14.45 -2.01 16.00
C ILE A 443 13.01 -2.01 15.46
N TYR A 444 12.21 -3.06 15.75
CA TYR A 444 10.82 -3.11 15.33
C TYR A 444 9.95 -2.15 16.14
N GLU A 445 10.12 -2.09 17.45
CA GLU A 445 9.37 -1.17 18.32
C GLU A 445 9.56 0.28 17.90
N ILE A 446 10.79 0.68 17.57
CA ILE A 446 11.09 2.03 17.09
C ILE A 446 10.45 2.27 15.72
N THR A 447 10.56 1.33 14.79
CA THR A 447 10.01 1.49 13.44
C THR A 447 8.48 1.36 13.40
N ALA A 448 7.86 0.76 14.40
CA ALA A 448 6.42 0.66 14.56
C ALA A 448 5.77 1.92 15.16
N MET A 449 6.56 2.78 15.81
CA MET A 449 6.07 4.09 16.29
C MET A 449 5.59 4.95 15.13
N SER A 450 4.63 5.84 15.40
CA SER A 450 4.32 6.92 14.46
C SER A 450 5.56 7.82 14.27
N ILE A 451 5.72 8.37 13.07
CA ILE A 451 6.87 9.23 12.73
C ILE A 451 6.99 10.41 13.70
N GLY A 452 5.85 10.96 14.15
CA GLY A 452 5.84 12.01 15.17
C GLY A 452 6.41 11.54 16.52
N ASN A 453 5.97 10.37 17.01
CA ASN A 453 6.48 9.79 18.25
C ASN A 453 7.96 9.36 18.11
N LEU A 454 8.34 8.89 16.93
CA LEU A 454 9.71 8.54 16.60
C LEU A 454 10.62 9.77 16.67
N GLN A 455 10.21 10.91 16.14
CA GLN A 455 10.96 12.15 16.23
C GLN A 455 11.17 12.58 17.69
N GLN A 456 10.12 12.51 18.50
CA GLN A 456 10.21 12.80 19.93
C GLN A 456 11.18 11.85 20.63
N PHE A 457 11.06 10.54 20.39
CA PHE A 457 11.99 9.54 20.92
C PHE A 457 13.44 9.81 20.53
N LEU A 458 13.71 10.15 19.25
CA LEU A 458 15.05 10.47 18.78
C LEU A 458 15.60 11.77 19.40
N THR A 459 14.73 12.72 19.73
CA THR A 459 15.12 13.96 20.43
C THR A 459 15.51 13.69 21.88
N ASP A 460 14.74 12.85 22.56
CA ASP A 460 14.94 12.51 23.97
C ASP A 460 16.00 11.40 24.20
N LEU A 461 16.56 10.86 23.12
CA LEU A 461 17.49 9.72 23.13
C LEU A 461 18.77 10.06 23.92
N LYS A 462 19.02 9.35 25.03
CA LYS A 462 20.18 9.51 25.90
C LYS A 462 21.22 8.41 25.60
N LEU A 463 22.22 8.75 24.81
CA LEU A 463 23.35 7.88 24.55
C LEU A 463 24.56 8.24 25.41
N THR A 464 25.39 7.26 25.73
CA THR A 464 26.68 7.49 26.36
C THR A 464 27.62 8.29 25.45
N LYS A 465 28.66 8.90 25.99
CA LYS A 465 29.66 9.63 25.17
C LYS A 465 30.27 8.77 24.10
N GLN A 466 30.55 7.51 24.40
CA GLN A 466 31.12 6.54 23.45
C GLN A 466 30.10 6.18 22.35
N GLN A 467 28.86 5.87 22.70
CA GLN A 467 27.78 5.60 21.75
C GLN A 467 27.50 6.80 20.84
N MET A 468 27.57 8.02 21.39
CA MET A 468 27.40 9.25 20.59
C MET A 468 28.56 9.46 19.62
N LEU A 469 29.81 9.13 20.02
CA LEU A 469 30.94 9.21 19.11
C LEU A 469 30.80 8.23 17.91
N ILE A 470 30.27 7.03 18.16
CA ILE A 470 30.09 6.00 17.15
C ILE A 470 28.85 6.26 16.29
N GLY A 471 27.70 6.57 16.90
CA GLY A 471 26.39 6.64 16.27
C GLY A 471 25.90 8.05 15.91
N GLY A 472 26.60 9.11 16.34
CA GLY A 472 26.11 10.47 16.22
C GLY A 472 25.85 10.94 14.79
N GLN A 473 26.73 10.56 13.84
CA GLN A 473 26.52 10.90 12.42
C GLN A 473 25.30 10.16 11.84
N VAL A 474 25.14 8.89 12.18
CA VAL A 474 24.00 8.07 11.74
C VAL A 474 22.68 8.65 12.30
N LEU A 475 22.68 9.07 13.57
CA LEU A 475 21.51 9.72 14.20
C LEU A 475 21.17 11.05 13.55
N LYS A 476 22.17 11.84 13.15
CA LYS A 476 21.94 13.09 12.42
C LYS A 476 21.19 12.84 11.12
N GLU A 477 21.60 11.83 10.35
CA GLU A 477 20.93 11.44 9.09
C GLU A 477 19.50 10.93 9.34
N ILE A 478 19.31 10.08 10.35
CA ILE A 478 17.99 9.59 10.72
C ILE A 478 17.05 10.75 11.07
N ARG A 479 17.49 11.68 11.93
CA ARG A 479 16.70 12.85 12.35
C ARG A 479 16.31 13.74 11.18
N ALA A 480 17.24 13.99 10.26
CA ALA A 480 16.98 14.80 9.07
C ALA A 480 15.91 14.14 8.18
N ARG A 481 16.06 12.86 7.87
CA ARG A 481 15.11 12.12 7.03
C ARG A 481 13.73 11.94 7.67
N VAL A 482 13.67 11.72 8.98
CA VAL A 482 12.41 11.70 9.75
C VAL A 482 11.74 13.08 9.72
N GLY A 483 12.52 14.16 9.84
CA GLY A 483 12.04 15.53 9.70
C GLY A 483 11.36 15.79 8.34
N PHE A 484 11.95 15.36 7.24
CA PHE A 484 11.36 15.52 5.91
C PHE A 484 10.00 14.81 5.76
N LEU A 485 9.83 13.64 6.39
CA LEU A 485 8.52 12.95 6.41
C LEU A 485 7.46 13.75 7.18
N ILE A 486 7.85 14.47 8.22
CA ILE A 486 6.95 15.34 8.98
C ILE A 486 6.60 16.59 8.19
N ASP A 487 7.58 17.18 7.51
CA ASP A 487 7.38 18.38 6.70
C ASP A 487 6.39 18.16 5.55
N VAL A 488 6.29 16.94 5.03
CA VAL A 488 5.28 16.56 4.02
C VAL A 488 3.96 16.04 4.64
N GLY A 489 3.75 16.19 5.96
CA GLY A 489 2.49 15.86 6.64
C GLY A 489 2.27 14.37 6.92
N LEU A 490 3.33 13.55 7.00
CA LEU A 490 3.25 12.10 7.21
C LEU A 490 3.56 11.67 8.66
N ASN A 491 3.39 12.56 9.63
CA ASN A 491 3.68 12.33 11.05
C ASN A 491 2.92 11.14 11.67
N TYR A 492 1.75 10.79 11.14
CA TYR A 492 0.89 9.71 11.62
C TYR A 492 1.30 8.31 11.11
N LEU A 493 2.10 8.20 10.04
CA LEU A 493 2.59 6.92 9.52
C LEU A 493 3.64 6.31 10.44
N SER A 494 3.88 5.00 10.28
CA SER A 494 5.03 4.31 10.88
C SER A 494 5.99 3.82 9.80
N LEU A 495 7.29 3.71 10.14
CA LEU A 495 8.30 3.20 9.22
C LEU A 495 8.09 1.71 8.90
N ALA A 496 7.47 0.95 9.79
CA ALA A 496 7.16 -0.48 9.59
C ALA A 496 5.96 -0.71 8.64
N ARG A 497 5.18 0.34 8.30
CA ARG A 497 4.01 0.22 7.45
C ARG A 497 4.39 -0.26 6.04
N ALA A 498 3.71 -1.30 5.57
CA ALA A 498 3.94 -1.86 4.23
C ALA A 498 3.51 -0.88 3.14
N THR A 499 4.34 -0.71 2.10
CA THR A 499 4.07 0.25 1.00
C THR A 499 2.80 -0.08 0.22
N GLY A 500 2.45 -1.36 0.11
CA GLY A 500 1.21 -1.79 -0.55
C GLY A 500 -0.10 -1.37 0.16
N THR A 501 -0.01 -0.86 1.40
CA THR A 501 -1.15 -0.36 2.19
C THR A 501 -1.29 1.16 2.15
N LEU A 502 -0.38 1.85 1.47
CA LEU A 502 -0.38 3.30 1.35
C LEU A 502 -1.38 3.76 0.30
N SER A 503 -1.99 4.91 0.54
CA SER A 503 -2.71 5.64 -0.52
C SER A 503 -1.74 6.17 -1.58
N GLY A 504 -2.25 6.52 -2.76
CA GLY A 504 -1.44 7.12 -3.82
C GLY A 504 -0.71 8.38 -3.35
N GLY A 505 -1.41 9.28 -2.68
CA GLY A 505 -0.85 10.51 -2.13
C GLY A 505 0.19 10.27 -1.02
N GLU A 506 -0.02 9.30 -0.12
CA GLU A 506 0.98 8.92 0.89
C GLU A 506 2.28 8.42 0.24
N ALA A 507 2.17 7.53 -0.76
CA ALA A 507 3.33 7.00 -1.49
C ALA A 507 4.10 8.09 -2.24
N GLN A 508 3.39 9.04 -2.84
CA GLN A 508 3.95 10.18 -3.55
C GLN A 508 4.72 11.11 -2.59
N ARG A 509 4.12 11.46 -1.44
CA ARG A 509 4.78 12.30 -0.42
C ARG A 509 6.01 11.63 0.20
N ILE A 510 6.01 10.31 0.38
CA ILE A 510 7.20 9.57 0.80
C ILE A 510 8.33 9.74 -0.22
N ARG A 511 8.04 9.64 -1.53
CA ARG A 511 9.04 9.89 -2.57
C ARG A 511 9.52 11.33 -2.56
N LEU A 512 8.62 12.30 -2.42
CA LEU A 512 8.98 13.70 -2.30
C LEU A 512 9.94 13.93 -1.13
N ALA A 513 9.62 13.41 0.07
CA ALA A 513 10.48 13.50 1.25
C ALA A 513 11.87 12.87 1.01
N THR A 514 11.92 11.73 0.30
CA THR A 514 13.17 11.07 -0.06
C THR A 514 14.02 11.92 -1.02
N GLN A 515 13.39 12.56 -2.00
CA GLN A 515 14.08 13.45 -2.95
C GLN A 515 14.61 14.72 -2.30
N ILE A 516 13.84 15.32 -1.38
CA ILE A 516 14.30 16.46 -0.57
C ILE A 516 15.55 16.06 0.22
N GLY A 517 15.51 14.87 0.83
CA GLY A 517 16.64 14.31 1.57
C GLY A 517 17.89 14.07 0.73
N SER A 518 17.78 13.97 -0.59
CA SER A 518 18.92 13.82 -1.50
C SER A 518 19.75 15.09 -1.65
N GLY A 519 19.16 16.27 -1.35
CA GLY A 519 19.82 17.57 -1.43
C GLY A 519 20.24 17.98 -2.85
N LEU A 520 19.59 17.45 -3.88
CA LEU A 520 19.89 17.76 -5.27
C LEU A 520 19.52 19.21 -5.60
N VAL A 521 20.37 19.87 -6.38
CA VAL A 521 20.24 21.26 -6.81
C VAL A 521 20.31 21.34 -8.33
N GLY A 522 19.57 22.26 -8.92
CA GLY A 522 19.58 22.48 -10.39
C GLY A 522 18.80 21.41 -11.16
N VAL A 523 17.88 20.72 -10.51
CA VAL A 523 17.01 19.66 -11.06
C VAL A 523 15.64 20.25 -11.40
N CYS A 524 14.97 19.67 -12.40
CA CYS A 524 13.56 19.92 -12.69
C CYS A 524 12.71 18.81 -12.08
N TYR A 525 11.97 19.13 -11.02
CA TYR A 525 11.00 18.22 -10.41
C TYR A 525 9.65 18.37 -11.10
N ILE A 526 9.05 17.25 -11.49
CA ILE A 526 7.74 17.20 -12.10
C ILE A 526 6.83 16.37 -11.21
N LEU A 527 5.79 17.01 -10.65
CA LEU A 527 4.89 16.41 -9.66
C LEU A 527 3.47 16.32 -10.23
N ASP A 528 2.80 15.20 -9.95
CA ASP A 528 1.41 14.93 -10.36
C ASP A 528 0.49 15.04 -9.15
N GLU A 529 -0.26 16.12 -9.03
CA GLU A 529 -1.27 16.38 -7.99
C GLU A 529 -0.77 16.06 -6.55
N PRO A 530 0.30 16.69 -6.07
CA PRO A 530 0.88 16.35 -4.76
C PRO A 530 -0.02 16.70 -3.57
N SER A 531 -1.03 17.58 -3.73
CA SER A 531 -2.02 17.96 -2.70
C SER A 531 -3.10 16.89 -2.46
N ILE A 532 -3.12 15.83 -3.27
CA ILE A 532 -4.18 14.83 -3.27
C ILE A 532 -4.38 14.15 -1.90
N GLY A 533 -5.63 14.06 -1.44
CA GLY A 533 -5.97 13.43 -0.15
C GLY A 533 -5.42 14.18 1.07
N LEU A 534 -5.00 15.43 0.92
CA LEU A 534 -4.58 16.30 2.03
C LEU A 534 -5.74 17.13 2.56
N HIS A 535 -5.79 17.25 3.88
CA HIS A 535 -6.53 18.32 4.53
C HIS A 535 -5.78 19.65 4.29
N GLN A 536 -6.51 20.77 4.22
CA GLN A 536 -5.92 22.09 3.94
C GLN A 536 -4.76 22.45 4.87
N ARG A 537 -4.87 22.12 6.15
CA ARG A 537 -3.78 22.31 7.13
C ARG A 537 -2.48 21.59 6.72
N ASP A 538 -2.60 20.39 6.16
CA ASP A 538 -1.43 19.61 5.74
C ASP A 538 -0.93 20.07 4.37
N ASN A 539 -1.81 20.64 3.53
CA ASN A 539 -1.46 21.28 2.27
C ASN A 539 -0.53 22.50 2.47
N ASP A 540 -0.78 23.32 3.48
CA ASP A 540 0.10 24.44 3.84
C ASP A 540 1.54 23.99 4.12
N LYS A 541 1.73 22.84 4.79
CA LYS A 541 3.06 22.25 5.03
C LYS A 541 3.72 21.78 3.74
N LEU A 542 2.95 21.14 2.87
CA LEU A 542 3.43 20.70 1.56
C LEU A 542 3.89 21.90 0.72
N LEU A 543 3.10 22.97 0.67
CA LEU A 543 3.44 24.18 -0.08
C LEU A 543 4.75 24.82 0.43
N ASN A 544 4.93 24.92 1.75
CA ASN A 544 6.17 25.39 2.34
C ASN A 544 7.36 24.50 1.93
N THR A 545 7.16 23.18 1.89
CA THR A 545 8.18 22.24 1.47
C THR A 545 8.56 22.40 0.00
N LEU A 546 7.57 22.60 -0.89
CA LEU A 546 7.81 22.87 -2.31
C LEU A 546 8.54 24.19 -2.52
N LYS A 547 8.16 25.26 -1.79
CA LYS A 547 8.88 26.54 -1.83
C LYS A 547 10.33 26.39 -1.36
N ASN A 548 10.59 25.67 -0.29
CA ASN A 548 11.95 25.38 0.16
C ASN A 548 12.77 24.63 -0.90
N LEU A 549 12.16 23.65 -1.58
CA LEU A 549 12.81 22.90 -2.65
C LEU A 549 13.14 23.79 -3.86
N ARG A 550 12.24 24.73 -4.21
CA ARG A 550 12.47 25.78 -5.21
C ARG A 550 13.64 26.68 -4.80
N ASP A 551 13.63 27.17 -3.56
CA ASP A 551 14.62 28.14 -3.04
C ASP A 551 16.04 27.55 -2.97
N LEU A 552 16.18 26.23 -2.97
CA LEU A 552 17.45 25.53 -3.18
C LEU A 552 18.00 25.66 -4.62
N GLY A 553 17.26 26.25 -5.55
CA GLY A 553 17.67 26.44 -6.94
C GLY A 553 17.18 25.34 -7.88
N ASN A 554 16.04 24.74 -7.57
CA ASN A 554 15.36 23.75 -8.41
C ASN A 554 14.17 24.38 -9.15
N SER A 555 13.87 23.85 -10.34
CA SER A 555 12.63 24.17 -11.05
C SER A 555 11.56 23.16 -10.67
N LEU A 556 10.38 23.62 -10.32
CA LEU A 556 9.25 22.75 -9.97
C LEU A 556 8.12 22.96 -10.97
N ILE A 557 7.69 21.88 -11.61
CA ILE A 557 6.51 21.83 -12.48
C ILE A 557 5.49 20.94 -11.81
N VAL A 558 4.36 21.49 -11.43
CA VAL A 558 3.32 20.78 -10.66
C VAL A 558 2.04 20.78 -11.47
N VAL A 559 1.51 19.60 -11.78
CA VAL A 559 0.16 19.45 -12.31
C VAL A 559 -0.79 19.52 -11.13
N GLU A 560 -1.66 20.53 -11.06
CA GLU A 560 -2.53 20.77 -9.90
C GLU A 560 -3.88 21.40 -10.25
N HIS A 561 -4.82 21.16 -9.31
CA HIS A 561 -6.17 21.69 -9.35
C HIS A 561 -6.59 22.41 -8.07
N ASP A 562 -5.72 22.41 -7.05
CA ASP A 562 -5.97 23.02 -5.75
C ASP A 562 -5.77 24.54 -5.82
N GLU A 563 -6.73 25.28 -5.27
CA GLU A 563 -6.73 26.74 -5.28
C GLU A 563 -5.52 27.34 -4.56
N ASP A 564 -5.21 26.83 -3.35
CA ASP A 564 -4.12 27.35 -2.53
C ASP A 564 -2.76 27.14 -3.21
N THR A 565 -2.58 26.01 -3.90
CA THR A 565 -1.39 25.71 -4.68
C THR A 565 -1.22 26.63 -5.87
N MET A 566 -2.32 26.94 -6.60
CA MET A 566 -2.29 27.88 -7.72
C MET A 566 -1.98 29.32 -7.26
N LEU A 567 -2.59 29.75 -6.14
CA LEU A 567 -2.34 31.07 -5.56
C LEU A 567 -0.91 31.21 -5.01
N ALA A 568 -0.29 30.11 -4.61
CA ALA A 568 1.06 30.07 -4.08
C ALA A 568 2.14 29.94 -5.18
N ALA A 569 1.73 29.65 -6.44
CA ALA A 569 2.63 29.47 -7.57
C ALA A 569 3.25 30.79 -8.03
N ASP A 570 4.50 30.73 -8.49
CA ASP A 570 5.17 31.88 -9.12
C ASP A 570 4.67 32.08 -10.56
N HIS A 571 4.29 31.01 -11.24
CA HIS A 571 3.78 31.03 -12.62
C HIS A 571 2.76 29.90 -12.84
N ILE A 572 1.72 30.17 -13.61
CA ILE A 572 0.67 29.23 -13.97
C ILE A 572 0.59 29.14 -15.49
N VAL A 573 0.40 27.93 -16.00
CA VAL A 573 0.08 27.63 -17.39
C VAL A 573 -1.26 26.90 -17.43
N ASP A 574 -2.28 27.54 -17.99
CA ASP A 574 -3.62 26.99 -18.13
C ASP A 574 -3.81 26.35 -19.50
N ILE A 575 -4.09 25.04 -19.52
CA ILE A 575 -4.20 24.22 -20.74
C ILE A 575 -5.66 23.86 -20.97
N GLY A 576 -6.14 24.21 -22.15
CA GLY A 576 -7.55 24.02 -22.52
C GLY A 576 -7.78 24.23 -24.02
N PRO A 577 -8.92 24.86 -24.40
CA PRO A 577 -10.04 25.30 -23.54
C PRO A 577 -10.96 24.18 -23.06
N GLY A 578 -10.90 23.00 -23.71
CA GLY A 578 -11.74 21.83 -23.39
C GLY A 578 -10.93 20.60 -23.04
N ALA A 579 -11.57 19.44 -23.13
CA ALA A 579 -10.96 18.14 -22.91
C ALA A 579 -10.78 17.37 -24.24
N GLY A 580 -9.85 16.42 -24.30
CA GLY A 580 -9.61 15.59 -25.47
C GLY A 580 -9.26 16.39 -26.71
N SER A 581 -10.00 16.20 -27.81
CA SER A 581 -9.81 16.92 -29.08
C SER A 581 -10.03 18.43 -28.99
N HIS A 582 -10.80 18.88 -28.02
CA HIS A 582 -11.07 20.29 -27.74
C HIS A 582 -10.07 20.94 -26.78
N GLY A 583 -9.12 20.17 -26.26
CA GLY A 583 -8.02 20.64 -25.43
C GLY A 583 -6.73 20.83 -26.21
N GLY A 584 -5.63 20.82 -25.51
CA GLY A 584 -4.28 20.79 -26.07
C GLY A 584 -3.72 22.15 -26.50
N GLU A 585 -4.32 23.25 -26.08
CA GLU A 585 -3.87 24.62 -26.34
C GLU A 585 -3.51 25.32 -25.03
N VAL A 586 -2.60 26.29 -25.08
CA VAL A 586 -2.33 27.17 -23.95
C VAL A 586 -3.34 28.31 -23.99
N VAL A 587 -4.26 28.33 -23.03
CA VAL A 587 -5.32 29.33 -22.91
C VAL A 587 -4.78 30.59 -22.25
N ALA A 588 -3.98 30.40 -21.20
CA ALA A 588 -3.44 31.51 -20.41
C ALA A 588 -2.12 31.08 -19.77
N GLN A 589 -1.21 32.07 -19.56
CA GLN A 589 0.00 31.89 -18.78
C GLN A 589 0.37 33.18 -18.08
N GLY A 590 0.95 33.06 -16.88
CA GLY A 590 1.35 34.22 -16.07
C GLY A 590 1.19 33.96 -14.57
N THR A 591 1.16 35.00 -13.77
CA THR A 591 0.86 34.94 -12.33
C THR A 591 -0.63 34.62 -12.09
N ALA A 592 -0.99 34.23 -10.87
CA ALA A 592 -2.40 33.97 -10.52
C ALA A 592 -3.29 35.20 -10.80
N GLU A 593 -2.78 36.41 -10.48
CA GLU A 593 -3.49 37.67 -10.71
C GLU A 593 -3.71 37.94 -12.21
N GLU A 594 -2.72 37.61 -13.06
CA GLU A 594 -2.83 37.78 -14.53
C GLU A 594 -3.84 36.79 -15.10
N ILE A 595 -3.83 35.52 -14.65
CA ILE A 595 -4.78 34.47 -15.06
C ILE A 595 -6.23 34.87 -14.72
N MET A 596 -6.47 35.46 -13.54
CA MET A 596 -7.79 35.92 -13.09
C MET A 596 -8.38 37.02 -14.00
N GLN A 597 -7.57 37.70 -14.77
CA GLN A 597 -8.01 38.76 -15.68
C GLN A 597 -8.35 38.28 -17.09
N ILE A 598 -8.01 37.03 -17.42
CA ILE A 598 -8.21 36.47 -18.77
C ILE A 598 -9.63 35.86 -18.84
N PRO A 599 -10.53 36.42 -19.64
CA PRO A 599 -11.93 35.98 -19.71
C PRO A 599 -12.12 34.56 -20.24
N ASP A 600 -11.22 34.11 -21.12
CA ASP A 600 -11.29 32.80 -21.75
C ASP A 600 -10.75 31.67 -20.85
N SER A 601 -10.07 32.01 -19.75
CA SER A 601 -9.59 31.03 -18.77
C SER A 601 -10.70 30.65 -17.79
N VAL A 602 -11.21 29.42 -17.89
CA VAL A 602 -12.16 28.85 -16.92
C VAL A 602 -11.55 28.79 -15.53
N THR A 603 -10.27 28.44 -15.44
CA THR A 603 -9.49 28.46 -14.18
C THR A 603 -9.48 29.86 -13.57
N GLY A 604 -9.19 30.89 -14.39
CA GLY A 604 -9.19 32.31 -13.95
C GLY A 604 -10.56 32.79 -13.46
N GLN A 605 -11.64 32.35 -14.10
CA GLN A 605 -13.00 32.68 -13.69
C GLN A 605 -13.37 32.09 -12.31
N TYR A 606 -12.91 30.87 -11.98
CA TYR A 606 -13.09 30.28 -10.65
C TYR A 606 -12.20 30.94 -9.60
N LEU A 607 -10.91 31.17 -9.90
CA LEU A 607 -9.99 31.82 -8.97
C LEU A 607 -10.42 33.26 -8.63
N SER A 608 -10.96 33.99 -9.59
CA SER A 608 -11.48 35.37 -9.38
C SER A 608 -12.83 35.40 -8.64
N GLY A 609 -13.53 34.26 -8.57
CA GLY A 609 -14.85 34.14 -7.97
C GLY A 609 -16.01 34.55 -8.87
N ILE A 610 -15.76 34.79 -10.18
CA ILE A 610 -16.82 35.02 -11.18
C ILE A 610 -17.69 33.78 -11.32
N LEU A 611 -17.04 32.61 -11.46
CA LEU A 611 -17.69 31.31 -11.36
C LEU A 611 -17.49 30.75 -9.96
N GLN A 612 -18.53 30.20 -9.38
CA GLN A 612 -18.50 29.59 -8.06
C GLN A 612 -19.41 28.35 -8.03
N ILE A 613 -19.02 27.36 -7.24
CA ILE A 613 -19.89 26.23 -6.91
C ILE A 613 -20.93 26.72 -5.88
N PRO A 614 -22.24 26.70 -6.21
CA PRO A 614 -23.26 27.30 -5.37
C PRO A 614 -23.44 26.54 -4.05
N VAL A 615 -23.56 27.29 -2.96
CA VAL A 615 -23.95 26.74 -1.67
C VAL A 615 -25.47 26.61 -1.67
N PRO A 616 -26.04 25.45 -1.28
CA PRO A 616 -27.51 25.30 -1.20
C PRO A 616 -28.14 26.33 -0.24
N ASP A 617 -29.21 26.95 -0.68
CA ASP A 617 -29.95 27.95 0.15
C ASP A 617 -30.52 27.35 1.43
N THR A 618 -30.87 26.07 1.39
CA THR A 618 -31.41 25.33 2.54
C THR A 618 -30.78 23.95 2.64
N ARG A 619 -30.42 23.54 3.84
CA ARG A 619 -29.92 22.19 4.11
C ARG A 619 -31.06 21.21 4.22
N LYS A 620 -30.94 20.04 3.56
CA LYS A 620 -31.92 18.96 3.64
C LYS A 620 -31.94 18.36 5.05
N LYS A 621 -33.13 18.03 5.51
CA LYS A 621 -33.32 17.39 6.82
C LYS A 621 -33.19 15.87 6.68
N PRO A 622 -32.54 15.20 7.61
CA PRO A 622 -32.45 13.74 7.62
C PRO A 622 -33.83 13.06 7.68
N THR A 623 -34.00 11.99 6.93
CA THR A 623 -35.20 11.14 6.97
C THR A 623 -35.10 10.04 8.04
N GLY A 624 -33.89 9.74 8.51
CA GLY A 624 -33.57 8.74 9.53
C GLY A 624 -32.09 8.79 9.87
N PHE A 625 -31.65 7.84 10.68
CA PHE A 625 -30.26 7.75 11.10
C PHE A 625 -29.77 6.30 11.13
N LEU A 626 -28.54 6.07 10.66
CA LEU A 626 -27.77 4.89 10.98
C LEU A 626 -26.88 5.21 12.20
N LYS A 627 -26.90 4.36 13.21
CA LYS A 627 -26.08 4.56 14.41
C LYS A 627 -24.99 3.50 14.50
N ILE A 628 -23.74 3.92 14.35
CA ILE A 628 -22.56 3.08 14.57
C ILE A 628 -22.18 3.21 16.06
N ILE A 629 -22.10 2.10 16.77
CA ILE A 629 -21.82 2.06 18.21
C ILE A 629 -20.51 1.34 18.45
N GLY A 630 -19.61 2.01 19.17
CA GLY A 630 -18.38 1.40 19.65
C GLY A 630 -17.37 1.08 18.57
N ALA A 631 -17.23 1.94 17.56
CA ALA A 631 -16.20 1.83 16.52
C ALA A 631 -14.79 1.89 17.12
N ALA A 632 -14.00 0.82 16.94
CA ALA A 632 -12.68 0.64 17.58
C ALA A 632 -11.64 -0.01 16.63
N GLU A 633 -11.82 0.12 15.32
CA GLU A 633 -10.87 -0.37 14.31
C GLU A 633 -9.72 0.62 14.12
N ASN A 634 -8.50 0.12 13.97
CA ASN A 634 -7.26 0.88 13.82
C ASN A 634 -7.10 1.93 14.95
N ASN A 635 -7.09 3.22 14.61
CA ASN A 635 -6.94 4.31 15.58
C ASN A 635 -8.24 4.82 16.21
N LEU A 636 -9.41 4.25 15.87
CA LEU A 636 -10.70 4.69 16.41
C LEU A 636 -10.83 4.37 17.90
N LYS A 637 -11.24 5.38 18.69
CA LYS A 637 -11.30 5.33 20.15
C LYS A 637 -12.70 5.02 20.68
N ASN A 638 -13.27 3.85 20.30
CA ASN A 638 -14.60 3.40 20.75
C ASN A 638 -15.71 4.43 20.47
N VAL A 639 -15.73 4.97 19.26
CA VAL A 639 -16.57 6.09 18.84
C VAL A 639 -18.00 5.65 18.55
N THR A 640 -18.96 6.49 18.92
CA THR A 640 -20.37 6.33 18.53
C THR A 640 -20.77 7.49 17.63
N VAL A 641 -21.26 7.16 16.42
CA VAL A 641 -21.58 8.13 15.37
C VAL A 641 -22.96 7.87 14.80
N ASP A 642 -23.74 8.94 14.63
CA ASP A 642 -25.00 8.91 13.92
C ASP A 642 -24.78 9.42 12.49
N ILE A 643 -25.09 8.59 11.50
CA ILE A 643 -25.02 8.96 10.07
C ILE A 643 -26.44 9.24 9.58
N PRO A 644 -26.72 10.49 9.17
CA PRO A 644 -28.07 10.86 8.71
C PRO A 644 -28.37 10.24 7.33
N LEU A 645 -29.63 9.81 7.14
CA LEU A 645 -30.14 9.22 5.90
C LEU A 645 -30.90 10.23 5.06
N GLY A 646 -30.91 10.03 3.74
CA GLY A 646 -31.64 10.89 2.78
C GLY A 646 -30.97 12.25 2.53
N VAL A 647 -29.74 12.41 2.95
CA VAL A 647 -28.95 13.65 2.82
C VAL A 647 -27.54 13.37 2.32
N MET A 648 -26.83 14.43 1.93
CA MET A 648 -25.41 14.37 1.61
C MET A 648 -24.56 14.63 2.86
N THR A 649 -23.85 13.63 3.33
CA THR A 649 -22.96 13.71 4.48
C THR A 649 -21.50 13.68 4.04
N CYS A 650 -20.70 14.67 4.44
CA CYS A 650 -19.26 14.65 4.27
C CYS A 650 -18.57 14.20 5.56
N VAL A 651 -17.71 13.19 5.46
CA VAL A 651 -16.80 12.76 6.54
C VAL A 651 -15.46 13.42 6.28
N THR A 652 -15.09 14.34 7.16
CA THR A 652 -13.94 15.23 7.01
C THR A 652 -12.91 15.00 8.11
N GLY A 653 -11.81 15.72 8.08
CA GLY A 653 -10.78 15.73 9.11
C GLY A 653 -9.37 15.56 8.53
N VAL A 654 -8.37 15.79 9.37
CA VAL A 654 -6.96 15.72 8.97
C VAL A 654 -6.56 14.33 8.45
N SER A 655 -5.45 14.26 7.71
CA SER A 655 -4.93 12.99 7.20
C SER A 655 -4.61 12.02 8.35
N GLY A 656 -5.05 10.76 8.20
CA GLY A 656 -4.88 9.74 9.24
C GLY A 656 -5.80 9.85 10.47
N SER A 657 -6.84 10.71 10.46
CA SER A 657 -7.75 10.89 11.59
C SER A 657 -8.74 9.72 11.84
N GLY A 658 -8.82 8.75 10.93
CA GLY A 658 -9.67 7.56 11.06
C GLY A 658 -10.91 7.55 10.17
N LYS A 659 -11.05 8.47 9.21
CA LYS A 659 -12.18 8.54 8.26
C LYS A 659 -12.43 7.22 7.53
N SER A 660 -11.41 6.70 6.84
CA SER A 660 -11.51 5.45 6.08
C SER A 660 -11.74 4.24 6.99
N SER A 661 -11.21 4.25 8.22
CA SER A 661 -11.49 3.20 9.21
C SER A 661 -12.96 3.19 9.61
N LEU A 662 -13.57 4.36 9.80
CA LEU A 662 -15.00 4.48 10.15
C LEU A 662 -15.90 4.10 8.96
N VAL A 663 -15.63 4.69 7.78
CA VAL A 663 -16.52 4.58 6.62
C VAL A 663 -16.28 3.30 5.83
N ASN A 664 -15.02 3.01 5.43
CA ASN A 664 -14.72 1.87 4.55
C ASN A 664 -14.61 0.56 5.33
N GLU A 665 -13.86 0.55 6.46
CA GLU A 665 -13.61 -0.69 7.20
C GLU A 665 -14.80 -1.13 8.05
N ILE A 666 -15.54 -0.20 8.64
CA ILE A 666 -16.69 -0.54 9.52
C ILE A 666 -18.01 -0.39 8.76
N LEU A 667 -18.40 0.83 8.36
CA LEU A 667 -19.71 1.10 7.78
C LEU A 667 -19.95 0.30 6.49
N TYR A 668 -19.09 0.48 5.50
CA TYR A 668 -19.25 -0.18 4.20
C TYR A 668 -19.22 -1.69 4.32
N LYS A 669 -18.19 -2.25 4.99
CA LYS A 669 -18.05 -3.70 5.09
C LYS A 669 -19.22 -4.35 5.86
N HIS A 670 -19.74 -3.68 6.90
CA HIS A 670 -20.89 -4.16 7.63
C HIS A 670 -22.16 -4.13 6.78
N LEU A 671 -22.44 -3.01 6.11
CA LEU A 671 -23.59 -2.88 5.22
C LEU A 671 -23.50 -3.82 4.01
N ALA A 672 -22.32 -3.97 3.42
CA ALA A 672 -22.10 -4.91 2.32
C ALA A 672 -22.38 -6.36 2.73
N LYS A 673 -21.97 -6.76 3.94
CA LYS A 673 -22.27 -8.08 4.49
C LYS A 673 -23.78 -8.25 4.73
N SER A 674 -24.43 -7.26 5.33
CA SER A 674 -25.84 -7.33 5.74
C SER A 674 -26.82 -7.18 4.57
N LEU A 675 -26.61 -6.20 3.68
CA LEU A 675 -27.52 -5.87 2.58
C LEU A 675 -27.18 -6.59 1.27
N ASN A 676 -25.88 -6.64 0.91
CA ASN A 676 -25.42 -7.20 -0.36
C ASN A 676 -24.95 -8.66 -0.23
N ARG A 677 -24.98 -9.24 0.97
CA ARG A 677 -24.44 -10.59 1.28
C ARG A 677 -22.98 -10.77 0.82
N ALA A 678 -22.21 -9.69 0.91
CA ALA A 678 -20.80 -9.72 0.52
C ALA A 678 -19.96 -10.48 1.56
N ARG A 679 -18.91 -11.15 1.08
CA ARG A 679 -17.94 -11.90 1.91
C ARG A 679 -16.92 -10.95 2.52
N THR A 680 -17.36 -10.02 3.35
CA THR A 680 -16.50 -9.03 4.01
C THR A 680 -16.54 -9.18 5.51
N ILE A 681 -15.43 -8.90 6.17
CA ILE A 681 -15.35 -8.88 7.63
C ILE A 681 -15.27 -7.40 8.04
N PRO A 682 -16.29 -6.89 8.73
CA PRO A 682 -16.27 -5.53 9.24
C PRO A 682 -15.17 -5.34 10.30
N GLY A 683 -14.62 -4.14 10.37
CA GLY A 683 -13.69 -3.75 11.44
C GLY A 683 -14.35 -3.79 12.82
N LYS A 684 -13.55 -3.69 13.86
CA LYS A 684 -14.01 -3.80 15.26
C LYS A 684 -15.03 -2.72 15.62
N HIS A 685 -16.24 -3.13 15.98
CA HIS A 685 -17.32 -2.28 16.48
C HIS A 685 -18.29 -3.13 17.28
N LYS A 686 -19.21 -2.51 18.04
CA LYS A 686 -20.19 -3.25 18.80
C LYS A 686 -21.40 -3.63 17.94
N GLU A 687 -22.08 -2.65 17.36
CA GLU A 687 -23.26 -2.86 16.51
C GLU A 687 -23.51 -1.64 15.60
N ILE A 688 -24.30 -1.85 14.54
CA ILE A 688 -24.87 -0.78 13.71
C ILE A 688 -26.38 -0.93 13.73
N ARG A 689 -27.11 0.15 14.09
CA ARG A 689 -28.58 0.19 14.16
C ARG A 689 -29.16 1.01 13.02
N GLY A 690 -30.38 0.67 12.60
CA GLY A 690 -31.13 1.40 11.56
C GLY A 690 -30.87 0.91 10.14
N ILE A 691 -30.30 -0.28 9.96
CA ILE A 691 -29.97 -0.89 8.66
C ILE A 691 -31.24 -1.22 7.87
N ASP A 692 -32.35 -1.52 8.54
CA ASP A 692 -33.66 -1.82 7.98
C ASP A 692 -34.24 -0.68 7.12
N GLN A 693 -33.75 0.54 7.28
CA GLN A 693 -34.13 1.70 6.48
C GLN A 693 -33.48 1.69 5.08
N LEU A 694 -32.51 0.83 4.83
CA LEU A 694 -31.73 0.73 3.58
C LEU A 694 -31.97 -0.61 2.88
N ASP A 695 -31.87 -0.60 1.56
CA ASP A 695 -31.98 -1.81 0.73
C ASP A 695 -30.64 -2.24 0.10
N LYS A 696 -29.73 -1.29 -0.11
CA LYS A 696 -28.49 -1.54 -0.82
C LYS A 696 -27.37 -0.58 -0.41
N VAL A 697 -26.14 -1.04 -0.40
CA VAL A 697 -24.94 -0.20 -0.30
C VAL A 697 -24.10 -0.29 -1.56
N ILE A 698 -23.62 0.86 -2.03
CA ILE A 698 -22.74 0.97 -3.20
C ILE A 698 -21.50 1.75 -2.80
N ASN A 699 -20.33 1.13 -3.00
CA ASN A 699 -19.05 1.79 -2.78
C ASN A 699 -18.43 2.23 -4.12
N ILE A 700 -18.05 3.49 -4.20
CA ILE A 700 -17.45 4.12 -5.36
C ILE A 700 -16.06 4.62 -4.95
N ASP A 701 -15.08 3.74 -5.09
CA ASP A 701 -13.67 3.98 -4.76
C ASP A 701 -12.82 4.17 -6.02
N GLN A 702 -11.56 4.55 -5.84
CA GLN A 702 -10.58 4.79 -6.92
C GLN A 702 -9.97 3.50 -7.49
N SER A 703 -10.41 2.31 -7.06
CA SER A 703 -9.89 1.05 -7.59
C SER A 703 -10.20 0.92 -9.09
N PRO A 704 -9.31 0.30 -9.89
CA PRO A 704 -9.55 0.10 -11.32
C PRO A 704 -10.87 -0.64 -11.60
N ILE A 705 -11.54 -0.30 -12.70
CA ILE A 705 -12.77 -0.99 -13.16
C ILE A 705 -12.51 -2.42 -13.64
N GLY A 706 -11.25 -2.84 -13.69
CA GLY A 706 -10.80 -4.20 -14.00
C GLY A 706 -9.28 -4.29 -13.99
N ARG A 707 -8.77 -5.50 -13.89
CA ARG A 707 -7.33 -5.78 -13.77
C ARG A 707 -6.63 -6.13 -15.08
N THR A 708 -7.37 -6.27 -16.15
CA THR A 708 -6.85 -6.69 -17.45
C THR A 708 -7.13 -5.64 -18.52
N PRO A 709 -6.33 -5.59 -19.61
CA PRO A 709 -6.57 -4.70 -20.74
C PRO A 709 -7.93 -4.90 -21.45
N ARG A 710 -8.63 -6.01 -21.17
CA ARG A 710 -9.97 -6.32 -21.71
C ARG A 710 -11.08 -5.55 -21.00
N SER A 711 -10.85 -5.11 -19.76
CA SER A 711 -11.81 -4.28 -19.04
C SER A 711 -11.71 -2.85 -19.58
N ASN A 712 -12.86 -2.25 -19.90
CA ASN A 712 -12.96 -0.90 -20.46
C ASN A 712 -14.32 -0.26 -20.06
N PRO A 713 -14.52 1.04 -20.29
CA PRO A 713 -15.76 1.72 -19.97
C PRO A 713 -17.01 1.06 -20.55
N ALA A 714 -16.95 0.61 -21.81
CA ALA A 714 -18.10 -0.02 -22.48
C ALA A 714 -18.49 -1.37 -21.85
N THR A 715 -17.50 -2.18 -21.42
CA THR A 715 -17.76 -3.47 -20.76
C THR A 715 -18.25 -3.27 -19.33
N TYR A 716 -17.72 -2.31 -18.60
CA TYR A 716 -18.09 -2.07 -17.21
C TYR A 716 -19.50 -1.51 -17.06
N THR A 717 -19.90 -0.55 -17.90
CA THR A 717 -21.27 0.00 -17.93
C THR A 717 -22.29 -0.98 -18.51
N GLY A 718 -21.82 -2.09 -19.10
CA GLY A 718 -22.67 -3.06 -19.77
C GLY A 718 -23.30 -2.55 -21.09
N VAL A 719 -22.82 -1.42 -21.63
CA VAL A 719 -23.25 -0.91 -22.94
C VAL A 719 -22.71 -1.77 -24.06
N PHE A 720 -21.53 -2.40 -23.88
CA PHE A 720 -20.91 -3.26 -24.88
C PHE A 720 -21.76 -4.49 -25.26
N ASP A 721 -22.53 -5.01 -24.31
CA ASP A 721 -23.46 -6.11 -24.57
C ASP A 721 -24.54 -5.73 -25.57
N GLN A 722 -25.10 -4.52 -25.45
CA GLN A 722 -26.08 -3.98 -26.37
C GLN A 722 -25.48 -3.63 -27.74
N ILE A 723 -24.24 -3.12 -27.75
CA ILE A 723 -23.50 -2.87 -29.01
C ILE A 723 -23.25 -4.19 -29.76
N ARG A 724 -22.87 -5.26 -29.06
CA ARG A 724 -22.70 -6.57 -29.69
C ARG A 724 -23.99 -7.15 -30.27
N ASP A 725 -25.11 -6.95 -29.57
CA ASP A 725 -26.44 -7.34 -30.07
C ASP A 725 -26.80 -6.55 -31.33
N LEU A 726 -26.48 -5.25 -31.35
CA LEU A 726 -26.68 -4.41 -32.53
C LEU A 726 -25.89 -4.88 -33.72
N PHE A 727 -24.59 -5.19 -33.59
CA PHE A 727 -23.74 -5.71 -34.65
C PHE A 727 -24.22 -7.07 -35.13
N ALA A 728 -24.64 -7.97 -34.24
CA ALA A 728 -25.21 -9.26 -34.62
C ALA A 728 -26.54 -9.12 -35.39
N GLY A 729 -27.26 -8.02 -35.20
CA GLY A 729 -28.50 -7.68 -35.90
C GLY A 729 -28.32 -7.07 -37.28
N THR A 730 -27.09 -6.70 -37.68
CA THR A 730 -26.81 -6.11 -39.00
C THR A 730 -27.06 -7.13 -40.12
N GLN A 731 -27.35 -6.64 -41.35
CA GLN A 731 -27.60 -7.48 -42.50
C GLN A 731 -26.41 -8.37 -42.82
N ASP A 732 -25.20 -7.84 -42.82
CA ASP A 732 -23.96 -8.56 -43.09
C ASP A 732 -23.69 -9.68 -42.08
N ALA A 733 -23.92 -9.40 -40.75
CA ALA A 733 -23.73 -10.40 -39.72
C ALA A 733 -24.75 -11.55 -39.86
N ARG A 734 -26.02 -11.24 -40.17
CA ARG A 734 -27.05 -12.23 -40.38
C ARG A 734 -26.78 -13.08 -41.61
N ALA A 735 -26.34 -12.48 -42.72
CA ALA A 735 -25.96 -13.18 -43.92
C ALA A 735 -24.81 -14.18 -43.73
N ARG A 736 -23.87 -13.84 -42.84
CA ARG A 736 -22.71 -14.69 -42.47
C ARG A 736 -23.02 -15.63 -41.27
N GLY A 737 -24.21 -15.60 -40.71
CA GLY A 737 -24.58 -16.41 -39.53
C GLY A 737 -23.86 -16.02 -38.23
N TYR A 738 -23.38 -14.80 -38.13
CA TYR A 738 -22.65 -14.31 -36.94
C TYR A 738 -23.60 -13.99 -35.79
N LYS A 739 -23.33 -14.61 -34.66
CA LYS A 739 -24.06 -14.40 -33.41
C LYS A 739 -23.33 -13.39 -32.54
N LYS A 740 -23.97 -12.90 -31.45
CA LYS A 740 -23.42 -11.95 -30.44
C LYS A 740 -22.01 -12.33 -29.98
N GLY A 741 -21.71 -13.64 -29.82
CA GLY A 741 -20.38 -14.11 -29.37
C GLY A 741 -19.24 -13.78 -30.33
N ARG A 742 -19.54 -13.63 -31.66
CA ARG A 742 -18.54 -13.26 -32.67
C ARG A 742 -17.93 -11.88 -32.41
N PHE A 743 -18.72 -10.97 -31.86
CA PHE A 743 -18.32 -9.59 -31.58
C PHE A 743 -17.73 -9.40 -30.16
N SER A 744 -17.41 -10.50 -29.47
CA SER A 744 -16.74 -10.47 -28.19
C SER A 744 -15.25 -10.73 -28.34
N PHE A 745 -14.40 -9.84 -27.83
CA PHE A 745 -12.96 -10.08 -27.77
C PHE A 745 -12.56 -11.08 -26.66
N ASN A 746 -13.49 -11.51 -25.81
CA ASN A 746 -13.25 -12.53 -24.77
C ASN A 746 -13.51 -13.97 -25.26
N VAL A 747 -14.27 -14.14 -26.32
CA VAL A 747 -14.72 -15.45 -26.83
C VAL A 747 -13.98 -15.82 -28.14
N LYS A 748 -13.58 -17.07 -28.24
CA LYS A 748 -12.98 -17.59 -29.51
C LYS A 748 -13.94 -17.46 -30.69
N GLY A 749 -13.37 -17.25 -31.89
CA GLY A 749 -14.08 -17.19 -33.17
C GLY A 749 -14.11 -15.81 -33.82
N GLY A 750 -14.23 -14.70 -33.04
CA GLY A 750 -14.19 -13.34 -33.60
C GLY A 750 -12.99 -12.51 -33.17
N ARG A 751 -12.34 -12.92 -32.12
CA ARG A 751 -11.15 -12.23 -31.60
C ARG A 751 -9.89 -12.61 -32.37
N CYS A 752 -8.87 -11.76 -32.28
CA CYS A 752 -7.52 -12.12 -32.67
C CYS A 752 -6.97 -13.21 -31.74
N GLU A 753 -6.62 -14.38 -32.31
CA GLU A 753 -6.11 -15.48 -31.47
C GLU A 753 -4.64 -15.29 -31.05
N ALA A 754 -3.85 -14.46 -31.76
CA ALA A 754 -2.46 -14.19 -31.43
C ALA A 754 -2.34 -13.43 -30.10
N CYS A 755 -3.17 -12.40 -29.89
CA CYS A 755 -3.22 -11.65 -28.63
C CYS A 755 -4.37 -12.09 -27.69
N GLY A 756 -5.15 -13.11 -28.09
CA GLY A 756 -6.31 -13.56 -27.32
C GLY A 756 -7.42 -12.51 -27.14
N GLY A 757 -7.42 -11.42 -27.91
CA GLY A 757 -8.36 -10.31 -27.84
C GLY A 757 -7.89 -9.12 -27.00
N ASP A 758 -6.66 -9.15 -26.46
CA ASP A 758 -6.09 -8.05 -25.68
C ASP A 758 -5.71 -6.83 -26.54
N GLY A 759 -5.40 -7.06 -27.82
CA GLY A 759 -4.88 -6.03 -28.73
C GLY A 759 -3.40 -5.73 -28.51
N ILE A 760 -2.85 -6.13 -27.37
CA ILE A 760 -1.46 -5.94 -26.98
C ILE A 760 -0.85 -7.27 -26.55
N ILE A 761 0.47 -7.38 -26.64
CA ILE A 761 1.25 -8.52 -26.15
C ILE A 761 2.10 -8.03 -24.99
N LYS A 762 1.97 -8.68 -23.85
CA LYS A 762 2.80 -8.43 -22.67
C LYS A 762 4.12 -9.19 -22.84
N ILE A 763 5.23 -8.47 -22.79
CA ILE A 763 6.58 -9.03 -22.74
C ILE A 763 7.07 -8.92 -21.31
N GLU A 764 7.18 -10.07 -20.64
CA GLU A 764 7.65 -10.10 -19.24
C GLU A 764 9.17 -9.91 -19.19
N MET A 765 9.59 -8.89 -18.48
CA MET A 765 10.99 -8.53 -18.27
C MET A 765 11.38 -8.85 -16.84
N HIS A 766 12.15 -9.91 -16.60
CA HIS A 766 12.45 -10.42 -15.25
C HIS A 766 13.06 -9.39 -14.28
N PHE A 767 13.76 -8.37 -14.77
CA PHE A 767 14.44 -7.35 -13.95
C PHE A 767 13.98 -5.91 -14.26
N LEU A 768 13.12 -5.72 -15.24
CA LEU A 768 12.59 -4.43 -15.69
C LEU A 768 11.05 -4.47 -15.64
N PRO A 769 10.37 -3.31 -15.69
CA PRO A 769 8.93 -3.28 -15.87
C PRO A 769 8.50 -4.01 -17.15
N ASP A 770 7.38 -4.72 -17.09
CA ASP A 770 6.81 -5.41 -18.24
C ASP A 770 6.52 -4.42 -19.38
N VAL A 771 6.86 -4.80 -20.61
CA VAL A 771 6.61 -4.00 -21.82
C VAL A 771 5.36 -4.48 -22.51
N TYR A 772 4.49 -3.56 -22.89
CA TYR A 772 3.26 -3.83 -23.63
C TYR A 772 3.41 -3.30 -25.06
N VAL A 773 3.37 -4.19 -26.05
CA VAL A 773 3.47 -3.82 -27.47
C VAL A 773 2.17 -4.13 -28.19
N PRO A 774 1.75 -3.32 -29.20
CA PRO A 774 0.59 -3.66 -30.03
C PRO A 774 0.80 -5.01 -30.73
N CYS A 775 -0.26 -5.79 -30.79
CA CYS A 775 -0.23 -7.09 -31.48
C CYS A 775 0.00 -6.89 -32.99
N GLU A 776 1.08 -7.41 -33.55
CA GLU A 776 1.42 -7.28 -34.95
C GLU A 776 0.37 -7.90 -35.89
N VAL A 777 -0.29 -8.99 -35.48
CA VAL A 777 -1.29 -9.70 -36.28
C VAL A 777 -2.56 -8.88 -36.49
N CYS A 778 -3.08 -8.23 -35.43
CA CYS A 778 -4.30 -7.43 -35.53
C CYS A 778 -4.04 -5.92 -35.53
N GLY A 779 -2.79 -5.46 -35.42
CA GLY A 779 -2.46 -4.05 -35.36
C GLY A 779 -3.17 -3.33 -34.20
N GLY A 780 -3.30 -4.00 -33.07
CA GLY A 780 -4.02 -3.46 -31.90
C GLY A 780 -5.54 -3.59 -31.89
N LYS A 781 -6.13 -4.05 -33.01
CA LYS A 781 -7.59 -4.02 -33.26
C LYS A 781 -8.40 -5.08 -32.51
N ARG A 782 -7.79 -5.99 -31.75
CA ARG A 782 -8.41 -7.03 -30.90
C ARG A 782 -9.19 -8.12 -31.64
N TYR A 783 -9.65 -7.91 -32.86
CA TYR A 783 -10.50 -8.81 -33.67
C TYR A 783 -9.79 -9.34 -34.91
N ASN A 784 -10.32 -10.41 -35.47
CA ASN A 784 -9.91 -10.88 -36.77
C ASN A 784 -10.53 -10.03 -37.91
N ARG A 785 -9.97 -10.11 -39.11
CA ARG A 785 -10.39 -9.29 -40.26
C ARG A 785 -11.86 -9.47 -40.62
N GLU A 786 -12.34 -10.69 -40.59
CA GLU A 786 -13.73 -11.07 -40.97
C GLU A 786 -14.78 -10.43 -40.01
N THR A 787 -14.47 -10.29 -38.71
CA THR A 787 -15.33 -9.61 -37.76
C THR A 787 -15.32 -8.11 -37.99
N LEU A 788 -14.17 -7.53 -38.37
CA LEU A 788 -14.00 -6.09 -38.64
C LEU A 788 -14.67 -5.67 -39.97
N ASP A 789 -14.95 -6.62 -40.88
CA ASP A 789 -15.68 -6.35 -42.14
C ASP A 789 -17.14 -5.98 -41.87
N VAL A 790 -17.74 -6.47 -40.77
CA VAL A 790 -19.11 -6.16 -40.43
C VAL A 790 -19.18 -4.72 -39.89
N LYS A 791 -20.02 -3.88 -40.52
CA LYS A 791 -20.14 -2.46 -40.21
C LYS A 791 -21.56 -2.07 -39.83
N TYR A 792 -21.64 -1.13 -38.85
CA TYR A 792 -22.85 -0.41 -38.52
C TYR A 792 -22.63 1.09 -38.75
N LYS A 793 -23.49 1.73 -39.56
CA LYS A 793 -23.28 3.14 -39.98
C LYS A 793 -21.84 3.40 -40.51
N GLY A 794 -21.26 2.43 -41.26
CA GLY A 794 -19.91 2.55 -41.83
C GLY A 794 -18.74 2.28 -40.85
N LYS A 795 -19.00 2.00 -39.60
CA LYS A 795 -17.99 1.76 -38.54
C LYS A 795 -17.96 0.28 -38.15
N SER A 796 -16.78 -0.30 -38.02
CA SER A 796 -16.56 -1.63 -37.44
C SER A 796 -16.75 -1.59 -35.91
N ILE A 797 -16.82 -2.76 -35.26
CA ILE A 797 -16.91 -2.82 -33.80
C ILE A 797 -15.66 -2.24 -33.10
N TYR A 798 -14.50 -2.37 -33.75
CA TYR A 798 -13.27 -1.71 -33.24
C TYR A 798 -13.37 -0.20 -33.35
N ASP A 799 -13.84 0.35 -34.47
CA ASP A 799 -14.00 1.79 -34.67
C ASP A 799 -14.95 2.37 -33.60
N VAL A 800 -15.98 1.63 -33.23
CA VAL A 800 -16.92 2.03 -32.15
C VAL A 800 -16.22 2.01 -30.79
N LEU A 801 -15.36 1.05 -30.51
CA LEU A 801 -14.57 1.04 -29.26
C LEU A 801 -13.56 2.18 -29.20
N GLU A 802 -13.04 2.64 -30.33
CA GLU A 802 -12.12 3.78 -30.43
C GLU A 802 -12.83 5.15 -30.38
N MET A 803 -14.16 5.19 -30.52
CA MET A 803 -14.91 6.44 -30.37
C MET A 803 -14.79 6.96 -28.92
N THR A 804 -14.65 8.27 -28.81
CA THR A 804 -14.86 8.96 -27.53
C THR A 804 -16.34 8.89 -27.12
N VAL A 805 -16.61 9.08 -25.84
CA VAL A 805 -17.99 9.15 -25.34
C VAL A 805 -18.76 10.23 -26.07
N GLU A 806 -18.15 11.40 -26.31
CA GLU A 806 -18.77 12.53 -27.04
C GLU A 806 -19.17 12.15 -28.47
N GLU A 807 -18.31 11.45 -29.21
CA GLU A 807 -18.60 10.98 -30.58
C GLU A 807 -19.66 9.88 -30.60
N ALA A 808 -19.71 9.05 -29.57
CA ALA A 808 -20.62 7.93 -29.46
C ALA A 808 -22.07 8.35 -29.15
N VAL A 809 -22.30 9.45 -28.43
CA VAL A 809 -23.65 9.96 -28.09
C VAL A 809 -24.48 10.21 -29.38
N PRO A 810 -24.05 11.04 -30.35
CA PRO A 810 -24.80 11.25 -31.58
C PRO A 810 -24.82 10.01 -32.51
N PHE A 811 -23.76 9.18 -32.48
CA PHE A 811 -23.70 7.97 -33.30
C PHE A 811 -24.82 6.98 -32.94
N PHE A 812 -25.12 6.83 -31.64
CA PHE A 812 -26.18 5.95 -31.15
C PHE A 812 -27.53 6.65 -30.89
N ASP A 813 -27.76 7.83 -31.45
CA ASP A 813 -28.99 8.60 -31.26
C ASP A 813 -30.28 7.79 -31.53
N SER A 814 -30.26 6.90 -32.54
CA SER A 814 -31.37 6.03 -32.91
C SER A 814 -31.58 4.84 -31.95
N ILE A 815 -30.74 4.67 -30.91
CA ILE A 815 -30.81 3.52 -30.01
C ILE A 815 -30.86 4.01 -28.55
N PRO A 816 -32.04 4.33 -28.02
CA PRO A 816 -32.20 4.98 -26.72
C PRO A 816 -31.56 4.23 -25.55
N SER A 817 -31.55 2.89 -25.59
CA SER A 817 -30.98 2.06 -24.52
C SER A 817 -29.45 2.16 -24.44
N VAL A 818 -28.77 2.29 -25.58
CA VAL A 818 -27.31 2.50 -25.68
C VAL A 818 -26.98 3.94 -25.37
N LYS A 819 -27.70 4.88 -26.00
CA LYS A 819 -27.52 6.32 -25.82
C LYS A 819 -27.55 6.72 -24.34
N ARG A 820 -28.60 6.32 -23.60
CA ARG A 820 -28.75 6.65 -22.18
C ARG A 820 -27.55 6.27 -21.33
N LYS A 821 -26.94 5.09 -21.57
CA LYS A 821 -25.75 4.66 -20.81
C LYS A 821 -24.50 5.43 -21.18
N ILE A 822 -24.39 5.86 -22.43
CA ILE A 822 -23.24 6.67 -22.89
C ILE A 822 -23.42 8.11 -22.41
N GLU A 823 -24.63 8.66 -22.40
CA GLU A 823 -24.92 9.98 -21.86
C GLU A 823 -24.55 10.10 -20.38
N THR A 824 -24.77 9.08 -19.55
CA THR A 824 -24.32 9.11 -18.16
C THR A 824 -22.79 9.21 -18.02
N LEU A 825 -22.02 8.65 -18.95
CA LEU A 825 -20.58 8.84 -18.98
C LEU A 825 -20.19 10.29 -19.37
N ASN A 826 -20.96 10.89 -20.26
CA ASN A 826 -20.77 12.29 -20.65
C ASN A 826 -21.12 13.25 -19.49
N ASP A 827 -22.23 12.99 -18.79
CA ASP A 827 -22.69 13.78 -17.63
C ASP A 827 -21.67 13.83 -16.51
N VAL A 828 -20.93 12.74 -16.26
CA VAL A 828 -19.86 12.72 -15.25
C VAL A 828 -18.53 13.34 -15.72
N GLY A 829 -18.51 14.01 -16.89
CA GLY A 829 -17.33 14.70 -17.40
C GLY A 829 -16.30 13.78 -18.06
N LEU A 830 -16.69 12.63 -18.61
CA LEU A 830 -15.83 11.68 -19.32
C LEU A 830 -16.01 11.72 -20.84
N SER A 831 -16.40 12.87 -21.41
CA SER A 831 -16.63 13.08 -22.84
C SER A 831 -15.45 12.64 -23.70
N TYR A 832 -14.22 12.86 -23.24
CA TYR A 832 -12.96 12.60 -23.93
C TYR A 832 -12.48 11.13 -23.87
N VAL A 833 -13.03 10.33 -22.96
CA VAL A 833 -12.61 8.93 -22.77
C VAL A 833 -13.13 8.05 -23.91
N LYS A 834 -12.31 7.16 -24.45
CA LYS A 834 -12.75 6.20 -25.46
C LYS A 834 -13.55 5.06 -24.82
N LEU A 835 -14.59 4.57 -25.50
CA LEU A 835 -15.44 3.47 -25.02
C LEU A 835 -14.63 2.18 -24.76
N GLY A 836 -13.61 1.90 -25.59
CA GLY A 836 -12.72 0.74 -25.49
C GLY A 836 -11.42 0.98 -24.76
N GLN A 837 -11.23 2.12 -24.09
CA GLN A 837 -9.99 2.45 -23.40
C GLN A 837 -9.68 1.41 -22.31
N PRO A 838 -8.50 0.76 -22.32
CA PRO A 838 -8.13 -0.23 -21.32
C PRO A 838 -8.18 0.33 -19.89
N SER A 839 -8.70 -0.45 -18.95
CA SER A 839 -8.76 -0.05 -17.54
C SER A 839 -7.41 0.28 -16.90
N THR A 840 -6.33 -0.28 -17.45
CA THR A 840 -4.95 -0.06 -17.02
C THR A 840 -4.40 1.32 -17.37
N THR A 841 -5.03 2.00 -18.34
CA THR A 841 -4.64 3.36 -18.78
C THR A 841 -5.48 4.46 -18.15
N LEU A 842 -6.57 4.10 -17.45
CA LEU A 842 -7.44 5.04 -16.76
C LEU A 842 -6.81 5.53 -15.44
N SER A 843 -7.00 6.79 -15.12
CA SER A 843 -6.69 7.31 -13.79
C SER A 843 -7.68 6.79 -12.73
N GLY A 844 -7.32 6.89 -11.45
CA GLY A 844 -8.21 6.50 -10.35
C GLY A 844 -9.53 7.28 -10.36
N GLY A 845 -9.47 8.58 -10.62
CA GLY A 845 -10.64 9.44 -10.73
C GLY A 845 -11.54 9.11 -11.93
N GLU A 846 -10.97 8.77 -13.09
CA GLU A 846 -11.74 8.32 -14.25
C GLU A 846 -12.45 6.99 -13.97
N ALA A 847 -11.74 6.02 -13.35
CA ALA A 847 -12.33 4.75 -12.94
C ALA A 847 -13.51 4.96 -11.97
N GLN A 848 -13.36 5.85 -11.00
CA GLN A 848 -14.41 6.20 -10.05
C GLN A 848 -15.62 6.84 -10.72
N ARG A 849 -15.41 7.76 -11.65
CA ARG A 849 -16.50 8.40 -12.42
C ARG A 849 -17.24 7.40 -13.33
N ILE A 850 -16.54 6.41 -13.91
CA ILE A 850 -17.18 5.33 -14.68
C ILE A 850 -18.10 4.48 -13.77
N LYS A 851 -17.65 4.18 -12.53
CA LYS A 851 -18.49 3.49 -11.54
C LYS A 851 -19.73 4.31 -11.21
N LEU A 852 -19.56 5.60 -10.96
CA LEU A 852 -20.66 6.53 -10.68
C LEU A 852 -21.67 6.60 -11.84
N ALA A 853 -21.19 6.77 -13.09
CA ALA A 853 -22.02 6.76 -14.29
C ALA A 853 -22.83 5.48 -14.43
N THR A 854 -22.22 4.34 -14.11
CA THR A 854 -22.89 3.03 -14.17
C THR A 854 -24.07 2.98 -13.21
N GLU A 855 -23.89 3.46 -11.99
CA GLU A 855 -24.98 3.48 -11.00
C GLU A 855 -26.06 4.51 -11.33
N LEU A 856 -25.70 5.67 -11.87
CA LEU A 856 -26.66 6.67 -12.37
C LEU A 856 -27.55 6.15 -13.52
N SER A 857 -27.03 5.22 -14.33
CA SER A 857 -27.79 4.62 -15.43
C SER A 857 -28.86 3.63 -14.96
N ARG A 858 -28.84 3.21 -13.69
CA ARG A 858 -29.79 2.26 -13.08
C ARG A 858 -30.97 2.99 -12.44
N GLN A 859 -32.11 2.29 -12.31
CA GLN A 859 -33.25 2.82 -11.54
C GLN A 859 -32.90 2.81 -10.05
N SER A 860 -33.13 3.97 -9.41
CA SER A 860 -32.96 4.12 -7.97
C SER A 860 -34.22 3.68 -7.22
N THR A 861 -34.03 3.02 -6.08
CA THR A 861 -35.10 2.66 -5.15
C THR A 861 -35.42 3.78 -4.15
N GLY A 862 -34.56 4.77 -4.04
CA GLY A 862 -34.63 5.84 -3.03
C GLY A 862 -34.21 5.41 -1.60
N LYS A 863 -33.70 4.19 -1.43
CA LYS A 863 -33.21 3.67 -0.15
C LYS A 863 -31.76 3.14 -0.25
N THR A 864 -31.02 3.56 -1.27
CA THR A 864 -29.64 3.16 -1.47
C THR A 864 -28.69 4.13 -0.77
N ILE A 865 -27.67 3.60 -0.08
CA ILE A 865 -26.57 4.40 0.44
C ILE A 865 -25.37 4.30 -0.50
N TYR A 866 -24.90 5.43 -0.99
CA TYR A 866 -23.69 5.59 -1.80
C TYR A 866 -22.55 6.05 -0.90
N ILE A 867 -21.46 5.34 -0.95
CA ILE A 867 -20.22 5.69 -0.22
C ILE A 867 -19.16 6.04 -1.26
N LEU A 868 -18.64 7.25 -1.20
CA LEU A 868 -17.61 7.76 -2.12
C LEU A 868 -16.36 8.11 -1.33
N ASP A 869 -15.21 7.71 -1.84
CA ASP A 869 -13.91 7.99 -1.22
C ASP A 869 -13.11 8.94 -2.10
N GLU A 870 -12.95 10.18 -1.65
CA GLU A 870 -12.25 11.30 -2.31
C GLU A 870 -12.62 11.44 -3.81
N PRO A 871 -13.90 11.64 -4.17
CA PRO A 871 -14.32 11.65 -5.57
C PRO A 871 -13.84 12.86 -6.38
N THR A 872 -13.29 13.89 -5.75
CA THR A 872 -12.72 15.08 -6.41
C THR A 872 -11.29 14.92 -6.88
N THR A 873 -10.68 13.76 -6.63
CA THR A 873 -9.30 13.47 -7.05
C THR A 873 -9.08 13.70 -8.54
N GLY A 874 -8.12 14.56 -8.90
CA GLY A 874 -7.78 14.88 -10.29
C GLY A 874 -8.83 15.71 -11.04
N LEU A 875 -9.74 16.37 -10.33
CA LEU A 875 -10.80 17.17 -10.93
C LEU A 875 -10.49 18.66 -10.86
N HIS A 876 -10.65 19.34 -12.01
CA HIS A 876 -10.72 20.78 -12.07
C HIS A 876 -12.03 21.31 -11.45
N PHE A 877 -12.08 22.58 -10.99
CA PHE A 877 -13.25 23.23 -10.39
C PHE A 877 -14.56 23.01 -11.17
N ALA A 878 -14.51 23.14 -12.50
CA ALA A 878 -15.67 22.91 -13.34
C ALA A 878 -16.16 21.46 -13.31
N ASP A 879 -15.27 20.49 -13.18
CA ASP A 879 -15.61 19.07 -13.05
C ASP A 879 -16.15 18.77 -11.64
N VAL A 880 -15.60 19.41 -10.60
CA VAL A 880 -16.11 19.35 -9.23
C VAL A 880 -17.54 19.90 -9.15
N HIS A 881 -17.81 21.01 -9.85
CA HIS A 881 -19.15 21.60 -9.93
C HIS A 881 -20.18 20.58 -10.46
N LYS A 882 -19.88 19.96 -11.60
CA LYS A 882 -20.73 18.89 -12.16
C LYS A 882 -20.91 17.71 -11.22
N LEU A 883 -19.83 17.30 -10.54
CA LEU A 883 -19.89 16.21 -9.56
C LEU A 883 -20.85 16.55 -8.41
N VAL A 884 -20.78 17.76 -7.85
CA VAL A 884 -21.69 18.21 -6.78
C VAL A 884 -23.14 18.16 -7.23
N GLU A 885 -23.45 18.65 -8.44
CA GLU A 885 -24.82 18.58 -9.01
C GLU A 885 -25.32 17.12 -9.10
N ILE A 886 -24.43 16.19 -9.51
CA ILE A 886 -24.76 14.77 -9.59
C ILE A 886 -25.06 14.18 -8.20
N LEU A 887 -24.22 14.48 -7.20
CA LEU A 887 -24.40 14.00 -5.83
C LEU A 887 -25.71 14.55 -5.23
N GLN A 888 -26.03 15.82 -5.48
CA GLN A 888 -27.29 16.44 -5.04
C GLN A 888 -28.50 15.77 -5.72
N ARG A 889 -28.42 15.47 -7.01
CA ARG A 889 -29.49 14.75 -7.75
C ARG A 889 -29.70 13.32 -7.21
N LEU A 890 -28.65 12.62 -6.77
CA LEU A 890 -28.79 11.32 -6.10
C LEU A 890 -29.59 11.46 -4.78
N VAL A 891 -29.30 12.48 -4.01
CA VAL A 891 -30.01 12.77 -2.75
C VAL A 891 -31.47 13.21 -3.01
N GLU A 892 -31.71 13.95 -4.06
CA GLU A 892 -33.09 14.35 -4.48
C GLU A 892 -33.96 13.14 -4.82
N ASN A 893 -33.35 12.08 -5.32
CA ASN A 893 -34.05 10.82 -5.58
C ASN A 893 -34.24 9.95 -4.29
N GLY A 894 -34.04 10.52 -3.10
CA GLY A 894 -34.27 9.87 -1.80
C GLY A 894 -33.10 9.06 -1.26
N ASN A 895 -31.99 8.96 -1.99
CA ASN A 895 -30.82 8.17 -1.56
C ASN A 895 -29.99 8.90 -0.51
N THR A 896 -29.18 8.14 0.20
CA THR A 896 -28.16 8.67 1.11
C THR A 896 -26.80 8.69 0.42
N VAL A 897 -26.08 9.80 0.56
CA VAL A 897 -24.73 9.94 0.02
C VAL A 897 -23.77 10.25 1.16
N VAL A 898 -22.77 9.40 1.35
CA VAL A 898 -21.67 9.58 2.32
C VAL A 898 -20.36 9.74 1.56
N VAL A 899 -19.71 10.87 1.74
CA VAL A 899 -18.48 11.22 1.00
C VAL A 899 -17.33 11.45 1.98
N ILE A 900 -16.23 10.75 1.81
CA ILE A 900 -14.97 11.12 2.46
C ILE A 900 -14.33 12.19 1.60
N GLU A 901 -14.11 13.39 2.12
CA GLU A 901 -13.62 14.51 1.32
C GLU A 901 -12.74 15.48 2.09
N HIS A 902 -11.84 16.13 1.33
CA HIS A 902 -10.99 17.22 1.76
C HIS A 902 -11.24 18.52 0.99
N ASN A 903 -11.88 18.41 -0.18
CA ASN A 903 -12.20 19.56 -1.03
C ASN A 903 -13.28 20.42 -0.38
N LEU A 904 -12.94 21.67 -0.07
CA LEU A 904 -13.84 22.60 0.63
C LEU A 904 -15.09 22.95 -0.19
N ASP A 905 -15.01 22.94 -1.52
CA ASP A 905 -16.14 23.21 -2.39
C ASP A 905 -17.23 22.15 -2.31
N VAL A 906 -16.84 20.88 -2.14
CA VAL A 906 -17.80 19.79 -1.88
C VAL A 906 -18.32 19.85 -0.45
N ILE A 907 -17.45 20.11 0.51
CA ILE A 907 -17.80 20.12 1.94
C ILE A 907 -18.79 21.24 2.24
N LYS A 908 -18.61 22.45 1.65
CA LYS A 908 -19.56 23.56 1.83
C LYS A 908 -20.97 23.28 1.27
N CYS A 909 -21.07 22.35 0.30
CA CYS A 909 -22.32 21.94 -0.32
C CYS A 909 -23.03 20.78 0.40
N ALA A 910 -22.39 20.16 1.41
CA ALA A 910 -22.96 19.05 2.17
C ALA A 910 -24.14 19.51 3.05
N ASP A 911 -25.08 18.61 3.28
CA ASP A 911 -26.17 18.84 4.25
C ASP A 911 -25.70 18.60 5.69
N TYR A 912 -24.72 17.70 5.86
CA TYR A 912 -24.21 17.31 7.17
C TYR A 912 -22.72 16.98 7.09
N ILE A 913 -21.99 17.33 8.14
CA ILE A 913 -20.56 17.04 8.27
C ILE A 913 -20.32 16.21 9.52
N ILE A 914 -19.40 15.24 9.40
CA ILE A 914 -18.82 14.49 10.52
C ILE A 914 -17.32 14.71 10.45
N ASP A 915 -16.79 15.53 11.34
CA ASP A 915 -15.38 15.89 11.37
C ASP A 915 -14.60 15.02 12.34
N MET A 916 -13.61 14.28 11.80
CA MET A 916 -12.77 13.32 12.53
C MET A 916 -11.44 13.95 12.91
N GLY A 917 -10.99 13.70 14.13
CA GLY A 917 -9.72 14.26 14.58
C GLY A 917 -9.43 13.92 16.05
N PRO A 918 -8.80 14.88 16.80
CA PRO A 918 -8.29 16.18 16.34
C PRO A 918 -7.05 16.09 15.44
N GLU A 919 -6.22 15.05 15.63
CA GLU A 919 -4.98 14.83 14.88
C GLU A 919 -5.02 13.53 14.06
N GLY A 920 -3.93 13.19 13.38
CA GLY A 920 -3.74 11.91 12.70
C GLY A 920 -3.16 10.83 13.63
N GLY A 921 -3.30 9.56 13.25
CA GLY A 921 -2.74 8.41 13.98
C GLY A 921 -3.28 8.28 15.40
N ASP A 922 -2.39 8.08 16.36
CA ASP A 922 -2.75 7.89 17.79
C ASP A 922 -3.45 9.10 18.43
N GLY A 923 -3.19 10.30 17.89
CA GLY A 923 -3.85 11.54 18.30
C GLY A 923 -5.25 11.75 17.72
N GLY A 924 -5.65 10.89 16.79
CA GLY A 924 -6.93 10.94 16.09
C GLY A 924 -7.97 9.98 16.66
N GLY A 925 -8.89 9.58 15.79
CA GLY A 925 -9.86 8.52 16.05
C GLY A 925 -11.08 8.95 16.88
N GLN A 926 -11.40 10.23 16.91
CA GLN A 926 -12.57 10.79 17.61
C GLN A 926 -13.39 11.67 16.67
N VAL A 927 -14.64 11.91 16.99
CA VAL A 927 -15.48 12.92 16.33
C VAL A 927 -15.30 14.25 17.06
N VAL A 928 -14.75 15.24 16.34
CA VAL A 928 -14.48 16.58 16.89
C VAL A 928 -15.71 17.48 16.74
N ALA A 929 -16.37 17.41 15.58
CA ALA A 929 -17.56 18.19 15.29
C ALA A 929 -18.54 17.40 14.41
N LYS A 930 -19.83 17.70 14.54
CA LYS A 930 -20.87 17.16 13.69
C LYS A 930 -22.00 18.19 13.57
N GLY A 931 -22.65 18.22 12.42
CA GLY A 931 -23.77 19.14 12.16
C GLY A 931 -23.74 19.67 10.73
N THR A 932 -24.47 20.74 10.46
CA THR A 932 -24.40 21.44 9.19
C THR A 932 -23.05 22.13 9.00
N PRO A 933 -22.65 22.49 7.78
CA PRO A 933 -21.40 23.22 7.55
C PRO A 933 -21.28 24.50 8.38
N GLU A 934 -22.40 25.20 8.57
CA GLU A 934 -22.48 26.42 9.37
C GLU A 934 -22.22 26.14 10.87
N GLU A 935 -22.81 25.05 11.40
CA GLU A 935 -22.60 24.64 12.81
C GLU A 935 -21.16 24.18 13.06
N VAL A 936 -20.57 23.44 12.11
CA VAL A 936 -19.17 22.99 12.22
C VAL A 936 -18.21 24.17 12.09
N ALA A 937 -18.52 25.19 11.28
CA ALA A 937 -17.73 26.41 11.13
C ALA A 937 -17.61 27.24 12.42
N GLU A 938 -18.57 27.12 13.34
CA GLU A 938 -18.55 27.79 14.63
C GLU A 938 -17.76 27.03 15.71
N ASN A 939 -17.35 25.78 15.45
CA ASN A 939 -16.57 24.98 16.39
C ASN A 939 -15.07 25.31 16.28
N PRO A 940 -14.44 25.91 17.30
CA PRO A 940 -13.03 26.30 17.26
C PRO A 940 -12.07 25.12 17.27
N ASP A 941 -12.48 23.94 17.76
CA ASP A 941 -11.65 22.75 17.84
C ASP A 941 -11.58 21.97 16.51
N SER A 942 -12.45 22.31 15.56
CA SER A 942 -12.48 21.72 14.23
C SER A 942 -11.58 22.47 13.27
N TYR A 943 -10.50 21.83 12.80
CA TYR A 943 -9.67 22.41 11.72
C TYR A 943 -10.49 22.59 10.45
N THR A 944 -11.28 21.59 10.06
CA THR A 944 -12.18 21.70 8.91
C THR A 944 -13.14 22.88 9.06
N GLY A 945 -13.72 23.06 10.26
CA GLY A 945 -14.62 24.18 10.57
C GLY A 945 -13.97 25.55 10.34
N GLN A 946 -12.71 25.72 10.76
CA GLN A 946 -11.98 26.97 10.55
C GLN A 946 -11.81 27.31 9.07
N TYR A 947 -11.50 26.33 8.21
CA TYR A 947 -11.36 26.56 6.75
C TYR A 947 -12.71 26.75 6.07
N ILE A 948 -13.75 26.00 6.48
CA ILE A 948 -15.12 26.16 5.96
C ILE A 948 -15.66 27.55 6.30
N LYS A 949 -15.40 28.09 7.48
CA LYS A 949 -15.80 29.46 7.85
C LYS A 949 -15.25 30.47 6.86
N LYS A 950 -13.95 30.45 6.61
CA LYS A 950 -13.31 31.32 5.61
C LYS A 950 -13.90 31.16 4.21
N MET A 951 -14.20 29.92 3.81
CA MET A 951 -14.77 29.62 2.50
C MET A 951 -16.20 30.18 2.36
N LEU A 952 -17.04 30.05 3.39
CA LEU A 952 -18.42 30.59 3.41
C LEU A 952 -18.42 32.13 3.41
N GLU A 953 -17.50 32.76 4.14
CA GLU A 953 -17.30 34.23 4.12
C GLU A 953 -16.89 34.70 2.73
N LYS A 954 -15.86 34.09 2.13
CA LYS A 954 -15.41 34.38 0.77
C LYS A 954 -16.54 34.21 -0.27
N TYR A 955 -17.35 33.15 -0.11
CA TYR A 955 -18.51 32.91 -0.99
C TYR A 955 -19.54 34.06 -0.91
N LYS A 956 -19.86 34.52 0.29
CA LYS A 956 -20.77 35.66 0.50
C LYS A 956 -20.21 36.98 -0.09
N GLU A 957 -18.94 37.28 0.18
CA GLU A 957 -18.26 38.46 -0.37
C GLU A 957 -18.27 38.46 -1.90
N ASN A 958 -18.01 37.33 -2.51
CA ASN A 958 -18.04 37.20 -3.97
C ASN A 958 -19.46 37.37 -4.52
N GLN A 959 -20.48 36.84 -3.85
CA GLN A 959 -21.88 37.05 -4.23
C GLN A 959 -22.25 38.53 -4.20
N GLU A 960 -21.88 39.27 -3.17
CA GLU A 960 -22.12 40.71 -3.05
C GLU A 960 -21.40 41.48 -4.15
N LYS A 961 -20.10 41.17 -4.37
CA LYS A 961 -19.27 41.79 -5.39
C LYS A 961 -19.83 41.66 -6.80
N TYR A 962 -20.40 40.55 -7.17
CA TYR A 962 -20.89 40.26 -8.52
C TYR A 962 -22.41 40.44 -8.68
N ARG A 963 -23.20 40.60 -7.58
CA ARG A 963 -24.60 41.06 -7.66
C ARG A 963 -24.74 42.56 -7.93
N LEU A 964 -23.70 43.33 -7.63
CA LEU A 964 -23.65 44.78 -7.84
C LEU A 964 -23.13 45.18 -9.24
N LYS A 965 -22.75 44.19 -10.08
CA LYS A 965 -22.43 44.36 -11.50
C LYS A 965 -23.49 43.71 -12.37
#